data_0415aa0e2ec1b79d7ed93995f515f8b7
#
_entry.id   0415aa0e2ec1b79d7ed93995f515f8b7
#
_cell.length_a   1.000
_cell.length_b   1.000
_cell.length_c   1.000
_cell.angle_alpha   90.00
_cell.angle_beta   90.00
_cell.angle_gamma   90.00
#
_symmetry.space_group_name_H-M   'P 1'
#
loop_
_entity.id
_entity.type
_entity.pdbx_description
1 polymer ?
#
loop_
_entity_poly.entity_id
_entity_poly.type
_entity_poly.pdbx_seq_one_letter_code
_entity_poly.pdbx_strand_id
1 'polypeptide(L)'
;MTLFLRTARTAFLSYFIAMTTAYAQDAQPADIADALAEEPVQENSAAETETPDLFARDTFRVRPIVCPFKGEVDYKGGEISCSLFEVPENREKARSRMIELHVAKLHAKEPDDWNAEEKGEWKKREDPIIYLTGGPGAKAQGYVNRFKDHGIRDARDLYILEQRGIGWSADFCQDYALFDPAAANTPDWETYQQAGLEAMEACFAKAKAARVDLSGYNTIENARDVHALRQALGFDQWNLWGISYGSILGQAYLKEDPAGIRAAVIDAIVPLQQDVTFFHIARHYDRVLTILEDACKEDSACARDFPDLVERYKNAIKKVAANPIELDAIDEELFPSGKAYFFHDLIGGAPFSLFYEQKNYPSLPAFISALTRMVEEENYDALRIATAGGGGDGFDISQGMYNAISCNDGWAPGIRKSFEQDGLDHPVLSMIFGDPSLADEQAKICKRYGADPRPAEEYLPVQTDIRTLLVEGVMDPITPPPLAEIIVPGFANGTYVEFPYAGHGPTRSVECAGDFLTKFYDDPQGELDLSCPESMERPEFSGPLFATNGLTNLAVMFSEDKKSIALPVIWIGLAAVIFLFGAVVYTLAPVARVINRSGAMPTGGARIIAWLTALAGTASIGGIAAGAAMAVQENALLLLAGLPGWTKLAALAGLAAGPLGVLLLWLTAKARMQTPLPIGVSLGLLLTGAAGVALAAWIAVWGFLPF
;
A
#
# COMPACT_ATOMS: atom_id res chain seq x y z
N MET A 1 4.01 16.74 15.33
CA MET A 1 4.57 15.63 16.10
C MET A 1 3.59 14.48 16.24
N THR A 2 2.35 14.71 16.61
CA THR A 2 1.30 13.67 16.65
C THR A 2 0.92 13.13 15.26
N LEU A 3 0.96 13.94 14.23
CA LEU A 3 0.72 13.55 12.82
C LEU A 3 1.90 12.71 12.28
N PHE A 4 3.14 13.08 12.59
CA PHE A 4 4.35 12.36 12.18
C PHE A 4 4.43 10.96 12.81
N LEU A 5 4.02 10.83 14.08
CA LEU A 5 3.97 9.54 14.77
C LEU A 5 2.79 8.67 14.31
N ARG A 6 1.67 9.27 13.91
CA ARG A 6 0.54 8.53 13.31
C ARG A 6 0.87 8.03 11.90
N THR A 7 1.44 8.87 11.02
CA THR A 7 1.87 8.46 9.67
C THR A 7 2.98 7.42 9.70
N ALA A 8 3.97 7.56 10.58
CA ALA A 8 5.01 6.54 10.74
C ALA A 8 4.43 5.20 11.26
N ARG A 9 3.46 5.26 12.17
CA ARG A 9 2.81 4.07 12.72
C ARG A 9 1.92 3.37 11.68
N THR A 10 1.15 4.12 10.92
CA THR A 10 0.25 3.59 9.88
C THR A 10 1.06 3.02 8.71
N ALA A 11 2.09 3.73 8.25
CA ALA A 11 2.89 3.30 7.10
C ALA A 11 3.82 2.11 7.41
N PHE A 12 4.31 1.97 8.65
CA PHE A 12 5.31 0.97 9.01
C PHE A 12 4.73 -0.45 9.11
N LEU A 13 3.48 -0.58 9.50
CA LEU A 13 2.82 -1.87 9.68
C LEU A 13 1.95 -2.30 8.49
N SER A 14 1.45 -1.35 7.69
CA SER A 14 0.44 -1.61 6.66
C SER A 14 0.92 -2.46 5.49
N TYR A 15 2.20 -2.43 5.19
CA TYR A 15 2.72 -3.06 3.96
C TYR A 15 3.22 -4.48 4.18
N PHE A 16 3.73 -4.78 5.37
CA PHE A 16 4.30 -6.09 5.67
C PHE A 16 3.25 -7.18 5.87
N ILE A 17 2.07 -6.78 6.36
CA ILE A 17 1.00 -7.69 6.76
C ILE A 17 0.01 -7.95 5.62
N ALA A 18 0.03 -7.14 4.54
CA ALA A 18 -0.84 -7.34 3.38
C ALA A 18 -0.56 -8.63 2.60
N MET A 19 0.60 -9.23 2.77
CA MET A 19 0.89 -10.54 2.18
C MET A 19 0.86 -11.68 3.19
N THR A 20 0.96 -11.39 4.49
CA THR A 20 1.07 -12.45 5.50
C THR A 20 0.02 -12.40 6.59
N THR A 21 -0.58 -11.25 6.94
CA THR A 21 -1.61 -11.22 8.01
C THR A 21 -2.49 -9.97 7.89
N ALA A 22 -3.80 -10.15 7.69
CA ALA A 22 -4.80 -9.11 7.87
C ALA A 22 -5.24 -9.10 9.34
N TYR A 23 -4.77 -8.14 10.13
CA TYR A 23 -5.25 -7.95 11.48
C TYR A 23 -6.37 -6.93 11.55
N ALA A 24 -7.48 -7.37 12.11
CA ALA A 24 -8.54 -6.48 12.58
C ALA A 24 -8.09 -5.76 13.85
N GLN A 25 -8.20 -4.46 13.92
CA GLN A 25 -8.21 -3.74 15.19
C GLN A 25 -9.61 -3.20 15.46
N ASP A 26 -10.09 -3.53 16.68
CA ASP A 26 -11.32 -3.10 17.29
C ASP A 26 -11.60 -1.60 17.13
N ALA A 27 -12.54 -1.26 16.25
CA ALA A 27 -13.46 -0.19 16.56
C ALA A 27 -14.59 -0.84 17.38
N GLN A 28 -14.70 -0.50 18.64
CA GLN A 28 -15.76 -1.05 19.49
C GLN A 28 -17.14 -0.74 18.92
N PRO A 29 -18.06 -1.71 18.82
CA PRO A 29 -19.39 -1.53 18.23
C PRO A 29 -20.38 -0.87 19.20
N ALA A 30 -19.97 0.02 20.07
CA ALA A 30 -20.83 0.51 21.13
C ALA A 30 -21.78 1.66 20.75
N ASP A 31 -21.57 2.34 19.61
CA ASP A 31 -22.34 3.54 19.28
C ASP A 31 -23.28 3.42 18.06
N ILE A 32 -23.38 2.24 17.44
CA ILE A 32 -24.26 2.03 16.27
C ILE A 32 -25.57 1.31 16.64
N ALA A 33 -25.65 0.68 17.81
CA ALA A 33 -26.83 -0.07 18.24
C ALA A 33 -28.05 0.80 18.59
N ASP A 34 -27.86 2.07 18.93
CA ASP A 34 -28.95 2.99 19.30
C ASP A 34 -29.61 3.74 18.13
N ALA A 35 -29.13 3.54 16.89
CA ALA A 35 -29.70 4.20 15.71
C ALA A 35 -30.66 3.31 14.88
N LEU A 36 -30.87 2.06 15.29
CA LEU A 36 -31.76 1.10 14.61
C LEU A 36 -32.94 0.73 15.51
N ALA A 37 -33.72 1.73 15.95
CA ALA A 37 -35.02 1.46 16.54
C ALA A 37 -36.04 1.16 15.42
N GLU A 38 -36.56 -0.05 15.43
CA GLU A 38 -37.52 -0.60 14.49
C GLU A 38 -38.86 0.14 14.54
N GLU A 39 -39.39 0.54 13.35
CA GLU A 39 -40.84 0.70 13.17
C GLU A 39 -41.40 -0.56 12.49
N PRO A 40 -42.59 -1.02 12.88
CA PRO A 40 -43.10 -2.32 12.48
C PRO A 40 -43.60 -2.34 11.04
N VAL A 41 -43.17 -3.35 10.28
CA VAL A 41 -43.63 -3.64 8.89
C VAL A 41 -45.03 -4.24 8.95
N GLN A 42 -46.00 -3.61 8.28
CA GLN A 42 -47.31 -4.19 8.00
C GLN A 42 -47.21 -5.22 6.84
N GLU A 43 -47.60 -6.46 7.12
CA GLU A 43 -47.85 -7.48 6.10
C GLU A 43 -49.00 -7.10 5.22
N ASN A 44 -48.79 -7.02 3.90
CA ASN A 44 -49.83 -7.00 2.91
C ASN A 44 -49.75 -8.22 1.97
N SER A 45 -50.92 -8.80 1.76
CA SER A 45 -51.23 -10.07 1.14
C SER A 45 -50.92 -10.15 -0.37
N ALA A 46 -50.64 -11.39 -0.78
CA ALA A 46 -50.27 -11.86 -2.12
C ALA A 46 -51.17 -11.37 -3.29
N ALA A 47 -50.53 -10.86 -4.31
CA ALA A 47 -51.02 -10.85 -5.68
C ALA A 47 -50.00 -11.59 -6.56
N GLU A 48 -50.50 -12.38 -7.53
CA GLU A 48 -49.68 -13.08 -8.53
C GLU A 48 -48.85 -12.07 -9.30
N THR A 49 -47.53 -12.29 -9.33
CA THR A 49 -46.57 -11.33 -9.88
C THR A 49 -45.95 -11.86 -11.16
N GLU A 50 -46.13 -11.15 -12.25
CA GLU A 50 -45.16 -11.07 -13.34
C GLU A 50 -43.78 -10.88 -12.72
N THR A 51 -42.78 -11.58 -13.21
CA THR A 51 -41.36 -11.42 -12.75
C THR A 51 -41.03 -9.94 -12.93
N PRO A 52 -40.77 -9.19 -11.85
CA PRO A 52 -40.43 -7.78 -12.00
C PRO A 52 -39.16 -7.66 -12.84
N ASP A 53 -39.13 -6.71 -13.77
CA ASP A 53 -37.87 -6.30 -14.40
C ASP A 53 -36.95 -5.75 -13.31
N LEU A 54 -35.97 -6.58 -12.91
CA LEU A 54 -35.06 -6.26 -11.81
C LEU A 54 -34.14 -5.07 -12.11
N PHE A 55 -34.15 -4.58 -13.35
CA PHE A 55 -33.44 -3.40 -13.80
C PHE A 55 -34.30 -2.17 -14.00
N ALA A 56 -35.65 -2.25 -13.74
CA ALA A 56 -36.50 -1.09 -13.81
C ALA A 56 -36.04 0.00 -12.80
N ARG A 57 -35.97 1.25 -13.26
CA ARG A 57 -35.48 2.41 -12.45
C ARG A 57 -36.23 2.56 -11.11
N ASP A 58 -37.48 2.20 -11.04
CA ASP A 58 -38.32 2.33 -9.85
C ASP A 58 -38.10 1.21 -8.81
N THR A 59 -37.29 0.21 -9.14
CA THR A 59 -37.09 -0.98 -8.29
C THR A 59 -35.91 -0.80 -7.33
N PHE A 60 -34.97 0.10 -7.63
CA PHE A 60 -33.74 0.29 -6.85
C PHE A 60 -33.76 1.59 -6.05
N ARG A 61 -33.38 1.51 -4.78
CA ARG A 61 -33.31 2.66 -3.88
C ARG A 61 -31.88 3.08 -3.66
N VAL A 62 -31.61 4.36 -3.93
CA VAL A 62 -30.36 5.01 -3.53
C VAL A 62 -30.70 6.01 -2.44
N ARG A 63 -30.13 5.86 -1.24
CA ARG A 63 -30.37 6.78 -0.13
C ARG A 63 -29.05 7.40 0.35
N PRO A 64 -28.97 8.72 0.55
CA PRO A 64 -27.77 9.36 1.07
C PRO A 64 -27.52 8.94 2.52
N ILE A 65 -26.22 8.82 2.87
CA ILE A 65 -25.74 8.55 4.23
C ILE A 65 -24.57 9.47 4.56
N VAL A 66 -24.24 9.56 5.84
CA VAL A 66 -22.94 10.11 6.24
C VAL A 66 -21.86 9.11 5.83
N CYS A 67 -20.77 9.59 5.19
CA CYS A 67 -19.69 8.70 4.81
C CYS A 67 -19.12 8.00 6.04
N PRO A 68 -19.06 6.65 6.06
CA PRO A 68 -18.64 5.89 7.22
C PRO A 68 -17.17 6.14 7.61
N PHE A 69 -16.33 6.51 6.64
CA PHE A 69 -14.92 6.87 6.83
C PHE A 69 -14.69 8.35 7.19
N LYS A 70 -15.75 9.08 7.60
CA LYS A 70 -15.63 10.47 8.02
C LYS A 70 -14.75 10.60 9.27
N GLY A 71 -13.63 11.32 9.13
CA GLY A 71 -12.62 11.48 10.19
C GLY A 71 -11.38 10.60 10.02
N GLU A 72 -11.43 9.61 9.14
CA GLU A 72 -10.30 8.77 8.73
C GLU A 72 -9.69 9.27 7.42
N VAL A 73 -10.54 9.68 6.46
CA VAL A 73 -10.14 10.37 5.22
C VAL A 73 -10.28 11.87 5.41
N ASP A 74 -9.21 12.62 5.17
CA ASP A 74 -9.23 14.08 5.23
C ASP A 74 -9.79 14.66 3.92
N TYR A 75 -10.98 15.28 3.98
CA TYR A 75 -11.62 15.96 2.85
C TYR A 75 -12.51 17.11 3.34
N LYS A 76 -12.70 18.11 2.49
CA LYS A 76 -13.57 19.26 2.78
C LYS A 76 -15.04 18.91 2.56
N GLY A 77 -15.91 19.56 3.31
CA GLY A 77 -17.37 19.36 3.16
C GLY A 77 -17.81 19.65 1.72
N GLY A 78 -18.60 18.75 1.14
CA GLY A 78 -19.07 18.84 -0.23
C GLY A 78 -18.19 18.20 -1.31
N GLU A 79 -16.95 17.80 -0.98
CA GLU A 79 -16.06 17.14 -1.94
C GLU A 79 -16.39 15.65 -2.13
N ILE A 80 -16.93 15.02 -1.09
CA ILE A 80 -17.29 13.59 -1.12
C ILE A 80 -18.68 13.43 -0.52
N SER A 81 -19.50 12.60 -1.13
CA SER A 81 -20.79 12.18 -0.61
C SER A 81 -20.95 10.66 -0.72
N CYS A 82 -21.70 10.08 0.21
CA CYS A 82 -21.94 8.64 0.25
C CYS A 82 -23.43 8.33 0.20
N SER A 83 -23.74 7.16 -0.32
CA SER A 83 -25.09 6.61 -0.35
C SER A 83 -25.07 5.09 -0.20
N LEU A 84 -26.19 4.54 0.23
CA LEU A 84 -26.46 3.11 0.15
C LEU A 84 -27.40 2.82 -1.02
N PHE A 85 -27.10 1.74 -1.73
CA PHE A 85 -27.81 1.29 -2.90
C PHE A 85 -28.30 -0.14 -2.67
N GLU A 86 -29.61 -0.37 -2.74
CA GLU A 86 -30.25 -1.64 -2.42
C GLU A 86 -30.38 -2.52 -3.67
N VAL A 87 -29.91 -3.78 -3.58
CA VAL A 87 -29.97 -4.77 -4.68
C VAL A 87 -30.32 -6.16 -4.16
N PRO A 88 -30.87 -7.06 -5.00
CA PRO A 88 -31.01 -8.47 -4.64
C PRO A 88 -29.64 -9.13 -4.44
N GLU A 89 -29.50 -9.93 -3.39
CA GLU A 89 -28.28 -10.70 -3.16
C GLU A 89 -27.98 -11.69 -4.29
N ASN A 90 -29.03 -12.26 -4.89
CA ASN A 90 -28.91 -13.20 -6.01
C ASN A 90 -30.12 -13.02 -6.95
N ARG A 91 -29.90 -12.46 -8.13
CA ARG A 91 -30.96 -12.14 -9.10
C ARG A 91 -31.60 -13.38 -9.73
N GLU A 92 -30.94 -14.52 -9.65
CA GLU A 92 -31.48 -15.80 -10.17
C GLU A 92 -32.52 -16.43 -9.23
N LYS A 93 -32.65 -15.92 -8.00
CA LYS A 93 -33.59 -16.43 -6.99
C LYS A 93 -34.75 -15.46 -6.81
N ALA A 94 -35.95 -15.88 -7.16
CA ALA A 94 -37.16 -15.06 -7.05
C ALA A 94 -37.46 -14.52 -5.63
N ARG A 95 -36.94 -15.14 -4.61
CA ARG A 95 -37.05 -14.74 -3.19
C ARG A 95 -35.62 -14.50 -2.57
N SER A 96 -34.81 -13.75 -3.29
CA SER A 96 -33.52 -13.30 -2.75
C SER A 96 -33.74 -12.23 -1.69
N ARG A 97 -32.94 -12.23 -0.63
CA ARG A 97 -32.89 -11.08 0.28
C ARG A 97 -32.29 -9.88 -0.45
N MET A 98 -32.63 -8.69 0.03
CA MET A 98 -31.99 -7.46 -0.42
C MET A 98 -30.72 -7.22 0.42
N ILE A 99 -29.70 -6.67 -0.21
CA ILE A 99 -28.46 -6.22 0.42
C ILE A 99 -28.22 -4.77 0.04
N GLU A 100 -27.54 -4.02 0.91
CA GLU A 100 -27.17 -2.63 0.66
C GLU A 100 -25.69 -2.55 0.26
N LEU A 101 -25.41 -1.82 -0.80
CA LEU A 101 -24.08 -1.57 -1.31
C LEU A 101 -23.70 -0.10 -1.06
N HIS A 102 -22.51 0.13 -0.56
CA HIS A 102 -21.99 1.45 -0.32
C HIS A 102 -21.46 2.08 -1.61
N VAL A 103 -21.83 3.33 -1.85
CA VAL A 103 -21.41 4.12 -3.01
C VAL A 103 -20.76 5.41 -2.51
N ALA A 104 -19.50 5.61 -2.82
CA ALA A 104 -18.82 6.88 -2.61
C ALA A 104 -18.80 7.67 -3.93
N LYS A 105 -19.17 8.95 -3.86
CA LYS A 105 -19.07 9.89 -4.96
C LYS A 105 -18.07 10.98 -4.61
N LEU A 106 -16.99 11.06 -5.37
CA LEU A 106 -16.04 12.15 -5.33
C LEU A 106 -16.50 13.17 -6.37
N HIS A 107 -16.87 14.35 -5.91
CA HIS A 107 -17.38 15.41 -6.78
C HIS A 107 -16.26 15.98 -7.64
N ALA A 108 -16.58 16.34 -8.89
CA ALA A 108 -15.68 17.11 -9.74
C ALA A 108 -15.23 18.39 -9.03
N LYS A 109 -13.97 18.75 -9.22
CA LYS A 109 -13.33 19.89 -8.56
C LYS A 109 -12.61 20.73 -9.61
N GLU A 110 -12.81 22.06 -9.58
CA GLU A 110 -12.00 22.97 -10.36
C GLU A 110 -10.54 22.86 -9.92
N PRO A 111 -9.59 22.61 -10.86
CA PRO A 111 -8.16 22.57 -10.55
C PRO A 111 -7.68 23.89 -9.95
N ASP A 112 -6.80 23.82 -8.96
CA ASP A 112 -6.26 25.03 -8.29
C ASP A 112 -5.45 25.92 -9.25
N ASP A 113 -4.94 25.36 -10.35
CA ASP A 113 -4.19 26.02 -11.43
C ASP A 113 -5.04 26.33 -12.67
N TRP A 114 -6.38 26.21 -12.59
CA TRP A 114 -7.26 26.50 -13.72
C TRP A 114 -7.13 27.97 -14.17
N ASN A 115 -6.71 28.16 -15.39
CA ASN A 115 -6.60 29.50 -15.98
C ASN A 115 -7.85 29.85 -16.79
N ALA A 116 -8.77 30.57 -16.18
CA ALA A 116 -10.04 30.97 -16.82
C ALA A 116 -9.84 31.97 -18.00
N GLU A 117 -8.73 32.69 -18.04
CA GLU A 117 -8.44 33.62 -19.17
C GLU A 117 -8.05 32.85 -20.44
N GLU A 118 -7.41 31.69 -20.29
CA GLU A 118 -6.98 30.84 -21.42
C GLU A 118 -8.02 29.77 -21.76
N LYS A 119 -8.64 29.14 -20.74
CA LYS A 119 -9.51 27.98 -20.88
C LYS A 119 -11.00 28.31 -20.76
N GLY A 120 -11.36 29.56 -20.41
CA GLY A 120 -12.72 29.96 -20.10
C GLY A 120 -13.19 29.54 -18.70
N GLU A 121 -14.45 29.83 -18.37
CA GLU A 121 -15.06 29.43 -17.11
C GLU A 121 -15.08 27.89 -16.97
N TRP A 122 -14.57 27.39 -15.82
CA TRP A 122 -14.60 25.95 -15.54
C TRP A 122 -16.04 25.41 -15.49
N LYS A 123 -16.24 24.24 -16.10
CA LYS A 123 -17.53 23.56 -16.10
C LYS A 123 -17.34 22.07 -15.94
N LYS A 124 -18.08 21.52 -14.99
CA LYS A 124 -18.16 20.06 -14.82
C LYS A 124 -18.77 19.41 -16.05
N ARG A 125 -18.26 18.26 -16.46
CA ARG A 125 -18.84 17.39 -17.50
C ARG A 125 -19.98 16.56 -16.92
N GLU A 126 -20.97 16.25 -17.77
CA GLU A 126 -22.17 15.50 -17.37
C GLU A 126 -22.02 13.97 -17.51
N ASP A 127 -20.90 13.50 -18.03
CA ASP A 127 -20.57 12.10 -18.24
C ASP A 127 -19.62 11.59 -17.11
N PRO A 128 -20.16 11.13 -15.95
CA PRO A 128 -19.36 10.71 -14.81
C PRO A 128 -18.56 9.45 -15.11
N ILE A 129 -17.63 9.13 -14.20
CA ILE A 129 -16.81 7.92 -14.27
C ILE A 129 -17.23 6.99 -13.14
N ILE A 130 -17.44 5.70 -13.44
CA ILE A 130 -17.51 4.62 -12.47
C ILE A 130 -16.15 3.94 -12.35
N TYR A 131 -15.57 3.92 -11.15
CA TYR A 131 -14.35 3.19 -10.84
C TYR A 131 -14.68 1.82 -10.26
N LEU A 132 -14.12 0.77 -10.87
CA LEU A 132 -14.26 -0.61 -10.44
C LEU A 132 -13.00 -1.03 -9.70
N THR A 133 -13.16 -1.36 -8.41
CA THR A 133 -12.05 -1.71 -7.54
C THR A 133 -11.48 -3.09 -7.85
N GLY A 134 -10.18 -3.26 -7.57
CA GLY A 134 -9.46 -4.53 -7.74
C GLY A 134 -9.61 -5.49 -6.56
N GLY A 135 -8.68 -6.39 -6.44
CA GLY A 135 -8.58 -7.44 -5.44
C GLY A 135 -8.76 -8.82 -6.05
N PRO A 136 -9.99 -9.41 -6.11
CA PRO A 136 -11.29 -8.89 -5.64
C PRO A 136 -11.33 -8.62 -4.14
N GLY A 137 -12.26 -7.78 -3.70
CA GLY A 137 -12.49 -7.54 -2.28
C GLY A 137 -11.86 -6.26 -1.69
N ALA A 138 -11.20 -5.43 -2.50
CA ALA A 138 -10.58 -4.21 -2.01
C ALA A 138 -11.61 -3.14 -1.61
N LYS A 139 -11.49 -2.60 -0.38
CA LYS A 139 -12.45 -1.65 0.21
C LYS A 139 -12.37 -0.27 -0.44
N ALA A 140 -13.53 0.39 -0.58
CA ALA A 140 -13.66 1.69 -1.22
C ALA A 140 -12.89 2.81 -0.51
N GLN A 141 -12.76 2.76 0.82
CA GLN A 141 -12.06 3.77 1.64
C GLN A 141 -10.63 4.06 1.15
N GLY A 142 -9.86 3.02 0.84
CA GLY A 142 -8.49 3.16 0.33
C GLY A 142 -8.44 3.94 -0.99
N TYR A 143 -9.39 3.66 -1.88
CA TYR A 143 -9.49 4.35 -3.18
C TYR A 143 -10.02 5.78 -3.05
N VAL A 144 -10.95 6.03 -2.15
CA VAL A 144 -11.40 7.40 -1.84
C VAL A 144 -10.23 8.25 -1.40
N ASN A 145 -9.41 7.77 -0.46
CA ASN A 145 -8.23 8.49 0.00
C ASN A 145 -7.20 8.68 -1.13
N ARG A 146 -7.05 7.71 -2.02
CA ARG A 146 -6.12 7.77 -3.16
C ARG A 146 -6.56 8.77 -4.22
N PHE A 147 -7.88 8.81 -4.55
CA PHE A 147 -8.39 9.59 -5.67
C PHE A 147 -8.94 10.96 -5.30
N LYS A 148 -9.02 11.31 -4.02
CA LYS A 148 -9.54 12.62 -3.59
C LYS A 148 -8.79 13.80 -4.20
N ASP A 149 -7.50 13.63 -4.52
CA ASP A 149 -6.63 14.64 -5.12
C ASP A 149 -6.14 14.25 -6.54
N HIS A 150 -6.73 13.23 -7.17
CA HIS A 150 -6.35 12.75 -8.50
C HIS A 150 -6.98 13.60 -9.59
N GLY A 151 -6.22 13.93 -10.67
CA GLY A 151 -6.65 14.78 -11.78
C GLY A 151 -7.87 14.29 -12.55
N ILE A 152 -8.24 13.01 -12.42
CA ILE A 152 -9.47 12.46 -13.02
C ILE A 152 -10.74 13.20 -12.55
N ARG A 153 -10.70 13.86 -11.38
CA ARG A 153 -11.79 14.66 -10.82
C ARG A 153 -11.87 16.09 -11.38
N ASP A 154 -10.89 16.51 -12.15
CA ASP A 154 -10.82 17.91 -12.64
C ASP A 154 -11.97 18.28 -13.56
N ALA A 155 -12.62 17.30 -14.16
CA ALA A 155 -13.72 17.55 -15.07
C ALA A 155 -15.01 16.76 -14.73
N ARG A 156 -14.92 15.61 -14.03
CA ARG A 156 -16.02 14.65 -13.87
C ARG A 156 -16.18 14.19 -12.43
N ASP A 157 -17.44 13.89 -12.06
CA ASP A 157 -17.70 13.15 -10.83
C ASP A 157 -17.17 11.72 -10.98
N LEU A 158 -16.49 11.22 -9.94
CA LEU A 158 -16.00 9.84 -9.84
C LEU A 158 -16.85 9.07 -8.84
N TYR A 159 -17.49 8.00 -9.30
CA TYR A 159 -18.23 7.07 -8.46
C TYR A 159 -17.38 5.85 -8.15
N ILE A 160 -17.40 5.41 -6.90
CA ILE A 160 -16.77 4.18 -6.45
C ILE A 160 -17.86 3.34 -5.81
N LEU A 161 -18.23 2.24 -6.48
CA LEU A 161 -19.12 1.23 -5.90
C LEU A 161 -18.29 0.26 -5.10
N GLU A 162 -18.51 0.20 -3.79
CA GLU A 162 -18.01 -0.89 -2.98
C GLU A 162 -18.81 -2.14 -3.29
N GLN A 163 -18.16 -3.13 -3.91
CA GLN A 163 -18.86 -4.31 -4.44
C GLN A 163 -19.49 -5.12 -3.32
N ARG A 164 -20.48 -5.96 -3.64
CA ARG A 164 -21.19 -6.82 -2.69
C ARG A 164 -20.20 -7.66 -1.85
N GLY A 165 -20.44 -7.77 -0.57
CA GLY A 165 -19.59 -8.54 0.34
C GLY A 165 -18.27 -7.87 0.74
N ILE A 166 -18.11 -6.57 0.46
CA ILE A 166 -16.91 -5.80 0.79
C ILE A 166 -17.26 -4.70 1.81
N GLY A 167 -16.49 -4.56 2.87
CA GLY A 167 -16.57 -3.47 3.80
C GLY A 167 -18.01 -3.13 4.24
N TRP A 168 -18.50 -1.93 3.90
CA TRP A 168 -19.87 -1.48 4.20
C TRP A 168 -20.93 -2.04 3.25
N SER A 169 -20.54 -2.80 2.22
CA SER A 169 -21.43 -3.46 1.27
C SER A 169 -21.74 -4.90 1.67
N ALA A 170 -22.27 -5.09 2.88
CA ALA A 170 -22.69 -6.39 3.42
C ALA A 170 -21.53 -7.41 3.53
N ASP A 171 -20.36 -6.98 3.98
CA ASP A 171 -19.25 -7.88 4.28
C ASP A 171 -19.68 -8.93 5.32
N PHE A 172 -19.66 -10.20 4.91
CA PHE A 172 -20.13 -11.32 5.72
C PHE A 172 -19.03 -11.98 6.56
N CYS A 173 -17.79 -11.51 6.42
CA CYS A 173 -16.63 -12.03 7.15
C CYS A 173 -15.71 -10.88 7.64
N GLN A 174 -16.27 -9.85 8.27
CA GLN A 174 -15.51 -8.69 8.76
C GLN A 174 -14.39 -9.07 9.73
N ASP A 175 -14.59 -10.13 10.53
CA ASP A 175 -13.61 -10.64 11.50
C ASP A 175 -12.69 -11.70 10.88
N TYR A 176 -12.66 -11.82 9.54
CA TYR A 176 -11.80 -12.77 8.87
C TYR A 176 -10.35 -12.34 9.03
N ALA A 177 -9.66 -12.94 9.99
CA ALA A 177 -8.21 -12.96 9.97
C ALA A 177 -7.78 -13.99 8.93
N LEU A 178 -6.94 -13.64 7.97
CA LEU A 178 -6.32 -14.57 7.01
C LEU A 178 -5.61 -15.70 7.75
N PHE A 179 -5.09 -15.39 8.94
CA PHE A 179 -4.49 -16.32 9.89
C PHE A 179 -4.85 -15.84 11.29
N ASP A 180 -5.35 -16.75 12.13
CA ASP A 180 -5.19 -16.58 13.57
C ASP A 180 -3.69 -16.65 13.85
N PRO A 181 -3.04 -15.56 14.30
CA PRO A 181 -1.60 -15.57 14.54
C PRO A 181 -1.20 -16.66 15.53
N ALA A 182 -2.05 -16.94 16.51
CA ALA A 182 -1.80 -17.98 17.48
C ALA A 182 -1.91 -19.39 16.86
N ALA A 183 -2.86 -19.58 15.95
CA ALA A 183 -3.07 -20.86 15.25
C ALA A 183 -2.07 -21.07 14.10
N ALA A 184 -1.73 -19.99 13.38
CA ALA A 184 -0.79 -20.04 12.26
C ALA A 184 0.69 -19.88 12.69
N ASN A 185 0.96 -19.57 13.96
CA ASN A 185 2.32 -19.40 14.47
C ASN A 185 3.01 -20.74 14.73
N THR A 186 3.45 -21.39 13.69
CA THR A 186 4.05 -22.72 13.66
C THR A 186 5.34 -22.67 12.83
N PRO A 187 6.36 -23.50 13.13
CA PRO A 187 7.52 -23.67 12.27
C PRO A 187 7.24 -24.50 11.00
N ASP A 188 6.06 -25.09 10.89
CA ASP A 188 5.68 -26.00 9.81
C ASP A 188 4.86 -25.27 8.73
N TRP A 189 5.40 -25.21 7.51
CA TRP A 189 4.80 -24.54 6.37
C TRP A 189 3.44 -25.13 5.96
N GLU A 190 3.30 -26.45 5.99
CA GLU A 190 2.05 -27.10 5.60
C GLU A 190 0.93 -26.76 6.59
N THR A 191 1.22 -26.80 7.89
CA THR A 191 0.28 -26.37 8.95
C THR A 191 -0.10 -24.89 8.80
N TYR A 192 0.87 -24.01 8.47
CA TYR A 192 0.61 -22.60 8.21
C TYR A 192 -0.37 -22.40 7.04
N GLN A 193 -0.16 -23.09 5.92
CA GLN A 193 -1.08 -23.04 4.78
C GLN A 193 -2.47 -23.62 5.10
N GLN A 194 -2.52 -24.70 5.85
CA GLN A 194 -3.78 -25.33 6.27
C GLN A 194 -4.64 -24.39 7.13
N ALA A 195 -4.03 -23.57 7.98
CA ALA A 195 -4.73 -22.55 8.77
C ALA A 195 -5.49 -21.54 7.89
N GLY A 196 -4.96 -21.19 6.72
CA GLY A 196 -5.66 -20.32 5.75
C GLY A 196 -6.94 -20.96 5.18
N LEU A 197 -6.90 -22.27 4.88
CA LEU A 197 -8.10 -23.00 4.43
C LEU A 197 -9.14 -23.14 5.55
N GLU A 198 -8.71 -23.37 6.78
CA GLU A 198 -9.60 -23.46 7.95
C GLU A 198 -10.28 -22.10 8.22
N ALA A 199 -9.56 -20.99 8.07
CA ALA A 199 -10.13 -19.66 8.17
C ALA A 199 -11.19 -19.40 7.09
N MET A 200 -10.92 -19.82 5.83
CA MET A 200 -11.91 -19.75 4.74
C MET A 200 -13.16 -20.57 5.07
N GLU A 201 -13.00 -21.82 5.55
CA GLU A 201 -14.13 -22.66 5.92
C GLU A 201 -14.94 -22.09 7.08
N ALA A 202 -14.27 -21.53 8.09
CA ALA A 202 -14.93 -20.86 9.21
C ALA A 202 -15.74 -19.63 8.75
N CYS A 203 -15.19 -18.82 7.84
CA CYS A 203 -15.90 -17.71 7.21
C CYS A 203 -17.18 -18.18 6.50
N PHE A 204 -17.08 -19.20 5.63
CA PHE A 204 -18.23 -19.72 4.88
C PHE A 204 -19.26 -20.37 5.81
N ALA A 205 -18.84 -21.01 6.88
CA ALA A 205 -19.75 -21.55 7.91
C ALA A 205 -20.52 -20.42 8.60
N LYS A 206 -19.86 -19.31 8.96
CA LYS A 206 -20.48 -18.11 9.54
C LYS A 206 -21.46 -17.48 8.54
N ALA A 207 -21.08 -17.31 7.28
CA ALA A 207 -21.93 -16.82 6.21
C ALA A 207 -23.22 -17.67 6.05
N LYS A 208 -23.07 -19.00 6.00
CA LYS A 208 -24.21 -19.93 5.94
C LYS A 208 -25.13 -19.81 7.15
N ALA A 209 -24.58 -19.69 8.36
CA ALA A 209 -25.37 -19.48 9.57
C ALA A 209 -26.16 -18.16 9.52
N ALA A 210 -25.59 -17.10 8.94
CA ALA A 210 -26.22 -15.82 8.68
C ALA A 210 -27.18 -15.81 7.46
N ARG A 211 -27.38 -16.96 6.82
CA ARG A 211 -28.20 -17.15 5.61
C ARG A 211 -27.73 -16.33 4.42
N VAL A 212 -26.42 -16.09 4.30
CA VAL A 212 -25.81 -15.49 3.12
C VAL A 212 -25.89 -16.49 1.97
N ASP A 213 -26.30 -16.05 0.81
CA ASP A 213 -26.33 -16.86 -0.41
C ASP A 213 -25.02 -16.67 -1.17
N LEU A 214 -24.00 -17.48 -0.83
CA LEU A 214 -22.67 -17.36 -1.41
C LEU A 214 -22.65 -17.44 -2.95
N SER A 215 -23.63 -18.12 -3.57
CA SER A 215 -23.74 -18.20 -5.04
C SER A 215 -24.06 -16.85 -5.70
N GLY A 216 -24.54 -15.85 -4.94
CA GLY A 216 -24.77 -14.50 -5.41
C GLY A 216 -23.51 -13.61 -5.43
N TYR A 217 -22.36 -14.09 -4.94
CA TYR A 217 -21.12 -13.31 -4.85
C TYR A 217 -20.14 -13.73 -5.96
N ASN A 218 -20.31 -13.15 -7.15
CA ASN A 218 -19.54 -13.47 -8.36
C ASN A 218 -19.42 -12.22 -9.27
N THR A 219 -18.53 -12.28 -10.25
CA THR A 219 -18.26 -11.16 -11.17
C THR A 219 -19.49 -10.74 -11.97
N ILE A 220 -20.35 -11.67 -12.38
CA ILE A 220 -21.53 -11.35 -13.19
C ILE A 220 -22.57 -10.58 -12.36
N GLU A 221 -22.84 -11.00 -11.12
CA GLU A 221 -23.73 -10.25 -10.22
C GLU A 221 -23.17 -8.86 -9.87
N ASN A 222 -21.84 -8.71 -9.72
CA ASN A 222 -21.20 -7.40 -9.58
C ASN A 222 -21.42 -6.52 -10.82
N ALA A 223 -21.29 -7.06 -12.03
CA ALA A 223 -21.56 -6.32 -13.27
C ALA A 223 -23.02 -5.85 -13.36
N ARG A 224 -23.96 -6.69 -12.94
CA ARG A 224 -25.39 -6.36 -12.83
C ARG A 224 -25.66 -5.28 -11.78
N ASP A 225 -24.88 -5.23 -10.68
CA ASP A 225 -24.98 -4.15 -9.69
C ASP A 225 -24.53 -2.82 -10.27
N VAL A 226 -23.45 -2.80 -11.05
CA VAL A 226 -22.96 -1.60 -11.76
C VAL A 226 -24.02 -1.09 -12.74
N HIS A 227 -24.65 -1.98 -13.52
CA HIS A 227 -25.75 -1.65 -14.43
C HIS A 227 -26.93 -1.03 -13.66
N ALA A 228 -27.41 -1.70 -12.61
CA ALA A 228 -28.53 -1.25 -11.80
C ALA A 228 -28.25 0.11 -11.14
N LEU A 229 -27.02 0.34 -10.65
CA LEU A 229 -26.61 1.62 -10.07
C LEU A 229 -26.68 2.76 -11.10
N ARG A 230 -26.16 2.54 -12.33
CA ARG A 230 -26.26 3.53 -13.40
C ARG A 230 -27.72 3.96 -13.65
N GLN A 231 -28.60 2.99 -13.78
CA GLN A 231 -30.03 3.24 -14.00
C GLN A 231 -30.65 3.98 -12.81
N ALA A 232 -30.40 3.55 -11.58
CA ALA A 232 -30.92 4.17 -10.36
C ALA A 232 -30.48 5.63 -10.20
N LEU A 233 -29.25 5.96 -10.62
CA LEU A 233 -28.72 7.32 -10.65
C LEU A 233 -29.23 8.15 -11.83
N GLY A 234 -29.92 7.53 -12.81
CA GLY A 234 -30.52 8.20 -13.96
C GLY A 234 -29.53 8.59 -15.06
N PHE A 235 -28.38 7.96 -15.13
CA PHE A 235 -27.42 8.20 -16.21
C PHE A 235 -27.78 7.36 -17.44
N ASP A 236 -27.86 7.99 -18.60
CA ASP A 236 -28.01 7.27 -19.87
C ASP A 236 -26.72 6.52 -20.18
N GLN A 237 -25.58 7.17 -20.03
CA GLN A 237 -24.25 6.59 -20.15
C GLN A 237 -23.30 7.18 -19.11
N TRP A 238 -22.28 6.43 -18.78
CA TRP A 238 -21.11 6.90 -18.03
C TRP A 238 -19.82 6.34 -18.61
N ASN A 239 -18.67 6.77 -18.07
CA ASN A 239 -17.37 6.24 -18.44
C ASN A 239 -16.97 5.14 -17.45
N LEU A 240 -16.28 4.12 -17.94
CA LEU A 240 -15.82 2.99 -17.16
C LEU A 240 -14.31 3.10 -16.91
N TRP A 241 -13.87 2.88 -15.67
CA TRP A 241 -12.47 2.75 -15.30
C TRP A 241 -12.29 1.54 -14.38
N GLY A 242 -11.66 0.48 -14.88
CA GLY A 242 -11.44 -0.78 -14.15
C GLY A 242 -9.98 -1.17 -14.09
N ILE A 243 -9.47 -1.48 -12.88
CA ILE A 243 -8.06 -1.86 -12.66
C ILE A 243 -7.97 -3.22 -11.96
N SER A 244 -7.06 -4.10 -12.44
CA SER A 244 -6.82 -5.41 -11.82
C SER A 244 -8.07 -6.29 -11.89
N TYR A 245 -8.59 -6.84 -10.78
CA TYR A 245 -9.91 -7.48 -10.80
C TYR A 245 -11.01 -6.55 -11.36
N GLY A 246 -10.89 -5.24 -11.15
CA GLY A 246 -11.77 -4.26 -11.80
C GLY A 246 -11.70 -4.31 -13.32
N SER A 247 -10.62 -4.82 -13.93
CA SER A 247 -10.51 -5.07 -15.37
C SER A 247 -11.36 -6.28 -15.80
N ILE A 248 -11.42 -7.34 -14.97
CA ILE A 248 -12.33 -8.49 -15.19
C ILE A 248 -13.77 -8.03 -15.09
N LEU A 249 -14.10 -7.32 -14.01
CA LEU A 249 -15.45 -6.78 -13.80
C LEU A 249 -15.84 -5.79 -14.90
N GLY A 250 -14.90 -4.97 -15.37
CA GLY A 250 -15.11 -4.07 -16.50
C GLY A 250 -15.46 -4.80 -17.80
N GLN A 251 -14.75 -5.91 -18.09
CA GLN A 251 -15.06 -6.78 -19.23
C GLN A 251 -16.46 -7.42 -19.09
N ALA A 252 -16.82 -7.91 -17.91
CA ALA A 252 -18.14 -8.43 -17.65
C ALA A 252 -19.24 -7.35 -17.81
N TYR A 253 -18.97 -6.13 -17.33
CA TYR A 253 -19.91 -5.02 -17.46
C TYR A 253 -20.04 -4.52 -18.91
N LEU A 254 -18.98 -4.54 -19.72
CA LEU A 254 -19.04 -4.26 -21.16
C LEU A 254 -19.98 -5.23 -21.91
N LYS A 255 -20.12 -6.48 -21.42
CA LYS A 255 -21.07 -7.48 -21.96
C LYS A 255 -22.49 -7.24 -21.41
N GLU A 256 -22.63 -6.91 -20.13
CA GLU A 256 -23.93 -6.76 -19.45
C GLU A 256 -24.69 -5.51 -19.90
N ASP A 257 -24.01 -4.37 -20.06
CA ASP A 257 -24.62 -3.07 -20.34
C ASP A 257 -23.85 -2.24 -21.38
N PRO A 258 -23.64 -2.78 -22.59
CA PRO A 258 -22.84 -2.09 -23.60
C PRO A 258 -23.41 -0.71 -24.00
N ALA A 259 -24.74 -0.54 -23.96
CA ALA A 259 -25.40 0.73 -24.28
C ALA A 259 -25.18 1.82 -23.20
N GLY A 260 -24.92 1.41 -21.97
CA GLY A 260 -24.70 2.31 -20.84
C GLY A 260 -23.26 2.84 -20.72
N ILE A 261 -22.36 2.43 -21.59
CA ILE A 261 -20.95 2.81 -21.54
C ILE A 261 -20.59 3.70 -22.72
N ARG A 262 -20.09 4.91 -22.43
CA ARG A 262 -19.63 5.87 -23.43
C ARG A 262 -18.21 5.60 -23.90
N ALA A 263 -17.31 5.35 -22.95
CA ALA A 263 -15.90 4.99 -23.17
C ALA A 263 -15.40 4.19 -21.97
N ALA A 264 -14.40 3.35 -22.18
CA ALA A 264 -13.84 2.51 -21.13
C ALA A 264 -12.32 2.64 -21.06
N VAL A 265 -11.77 2.55 -19.83
CA VAL A 265 -10.35 2.32 -19.55
C VAL A 265 -10.23 1.03 -18.75
N ILE A 266 -9.50 0.07 -19.29
CA ILE A 266 -9.22 -1.23 -18.68
C ILE A 266 -7.71 -1.30 -18.49
N ASP A 267 -7.29 -1.33 -17.22
CA ASP A 267 -5.90 -1.18 -16.81
C ASP A 267 -5.46 -2.34 -15.91
N ALA A 268 -4.19 -2.71 -15.98
CA ALA A 268 -3.65 -3.87 -15.26
C ALA A 268 -4.50 -5.11 -15.53
N ILE A 269 -4.52 -5.51 -16.77
CA ILE A 269 -5.55 -6.33 -17.40
C ILE A 269 -5.45 -7.80 -17.01
N VAL A 270 -6.59 -8.37 -16.61
CA VAL A 270 -6.77 -9.82 -16.48
C VAL A 270 -7.91 -10.24 -17.41
N PRO A 271 -7.71 -11.26 -18.25
CA PRO A 271 -8.79 -11.81 -19.08
C PRO A 271 -9.98 -12.31 -18.25
N LEU A 272 -11.20 -12.14 -18.79
CA LEU A 272 -12.44 -12.54 -18.11
C LEU A 272 -12.62 -14.07 -18.01
N GLN A 273 -11.91 -14.86 -18.79
CA GLN A 273 -12.12 -16.30 -18.89
C GLN A 273 -11.94 -17.02 -17.55
N GLN A 274 -12.78 -18.04 -17.30
CA GLN A 274 -12.65 -18.91 -16.12
C GLN A 274 -11.40 -19.77 -16.13
N ASP A 275 -10.93 -20.20 -17.32
CA ASP A 275 -9.68 -20.93 -17.45
C ASP A 275 -8.49 -19.96 -17.33
N VAL A 276 -8.03 -19.77 -16.12
CA VAL A 276 -6.91 -18.88 -15.81
C VAL A 276 -5.55 -19.57 -15.91
N THR A 277 -5.40 -20.51 -16.84
CA THR A 277 -4.10 -21.20 -17.10
C THR A 277 -2.98 -20.27 -17.54
N PHE A 278 -3.31 -19.03 -17.90
CA PHE A 278 -2.37 -17.97 -18.21
C PHE A 278 -1.88 -17.21 -16.95
N PHE A 279 -2.42 -17.51 -15.76
CA PHE A 279 -2.12 -16.76 -14.53
C PHE A 279 -0.85 -17.30 -13.86
N HIS A 280 0.27 -17.19 -14.57
CA HIS A 280 1.58 -17.64 -14.15
C HIS A 280 2.29 -16.60 -13.28
N ILE A 281 1.93 -16.48 -12.00
CA ILE A 281 2.45 -15.42 -11.11
C ILE A 281 3.97 -15.53 -10.95
N ALA A 282 4.51 -16.73 -10.76
CA ALA A 282 5.96 -16.90 -10.60
C ALA A 282 6.73 -16.53 -11.87
N ARG A 283 6.21 -16.87 -13.05
CA ARG A 283 6.77 -16.46 -14.35
C ARG A 283 6.73 -14.94 -14.50
N HIS A 284 5.62 -14.31 -14.17
CA HIS A 284 5.46 -12.86 -14.27
C HIS A 284 6.41 -12.12 -13.34
N TYR A 285 6.57 -12.63 -12.14
CA TYR A 285 7.53 -12.08 -11.17
C TYR A 285 8.97 -12.26 -11.64
N ASP A 286 9.36 -13.45 -12.17
CA ASP A 286 10.70 -13.68 -12.70
C ASP A 286 11.01 -12.74 -13.87
N ARG A 287 10.01 -12.46 -14.72
CA ARG A 287 10.13 -11.50 -15.82
C ARG A 287 10.52 -10.11 -15.30
N VAL A 288 9.81 -9.54 -14.32
CA VAL A 288 10.12 -8.19 -13.83
C VAL A 288 11.42 -8.14 -13.04
N LEU A 289 11.78 -9.21 -12.32
CA LEU A 289 13.10 -9.33 -11.69
C LEU A 289 14.22 -9.33 -12.72
N THR A 290 14.02 -10.00 -13.86
CA THR A 290 14.98 -10.02 -14.98
C THR A 290 15.13 -8.62 -15.58
N ILE A 291 14.03 -7.92 -15.85
CA ILE A 291 14.06 -6.54 -16.37
C ILE A 291 14.80 -5.62 -15.38
N LEU A 292 14.53 -5.74 -14.08
CA LEU A 292 15.21 -4.95 -13.05
C LEU A 292 16.72 -5.24 -13.01
N GLU A 293 17.09 -6.52 -13.07
CA GLU A 293 18.51 -6.93 -13.05
C GLU A 293 19.26 -6.43 -14.30
N ASP A 294 18.64 -6.51 -15.47
CA ASP A 294 19.25 -6.02 -16.71
C ASP A 294 19.40 -4.50 -16.69
N ALA A 295 18.38 -3.77 -16.22
CA ALA A 295 18.47 -2.34 -16.02
C ALA A 295 19.55 -1.95 -14.98
N CYS A 296 19.72 -2.74 -13.92
CA CYS A 296 20.78 -2.56 -12.92
C CYS A 296 22.18 -2.84 -13.54
N LYS A 297 22.34 -3.86 -14.37
CA LYS A 297 23.61 -4.17 -15.06
C LYS A 297 24.04 -3.07 -16.03
N GLU A 298 23.08 -2.37 -16.64
CA GLU A 298 23.35 -1.22 -17.51
C GLU A 298 23.80 0.02 -16.72
N ASP A 299 23.40 0.14 -15.46
CA ASP A 299 23.82 1.21 -14.56
C ASP A 299 25.10 0.81 -13.80
N SER A 300 26.21 1.47 -14.10
CA SER A 300 27.52 1.10 -13.53
C SER A 300 27.61 1.21 -12.00
N ALA A 301 26.80 2.09 -11.37
CA ALA A 301 26.75 2.20 -9.91
C ALA A 301 25.93 1.05 -9.32
N CYS A 302 24.76 0.76 -9.91
CA CYS A 302 23.90 -0.36 -9.51
C CYS A 302 24.63 -1.71 -9.66
N ALA A 303 25.24 -1.97 -10.82
CA ALA A 303 25.98 -3.20 -11.08
C ALA A 303 27.13 -3.44 -10.11
N ARG A 304 27.84 -2.37 -9.71
CA ARG A 304 28.92 -2.45 -8.71
C ARG A 304 28.37 -2.73 -7.30
N ASP A 305 27.28 -2.07 -6.93
CA ASP A 305 26.76 -2.06 -5.56
C ASP A 305 25.87 -3.28 -5.27
N PHE A 306 25.28 -3.88 -6.30
CA PHE A 306 24.36 -5.02 -6.20
C PHE A 306 24.68 -6.15 -7.19
N PRO A 307 25.87 -6.76 -7.12
CA PRO A 307 26.25 -7.86 -8.01
C PRO A 307 25.36 -9.08 -7.77
N ASP A 308 25.04 -9.80 -8.85
CA ASP A 308 24.27 -11.07 -8.83
C ASP A 308 22.94 -10.97 -8.02
N LEU A 309 22.25 -9.83 -8.17
CA LEU A 309 21.12 -9.42 -7.33
C LEU A 309 20.03 -10.49 -7.27
N VAL A 310 19.54 -10.94 -8.44
CA VAL A 310 18.41 -11.87 -8.52
C VAL A 310 18.82 -13.29 -8.12
N GLU A 311 20.02 -13.73 -8.46
CA GLU A 311 20.52 -15.05 -8.07
C GLU A 311 20.66 -15.15 -6.55
N ARG A 312 21.30 -14.17 -5.91
CA ARG A 312 21.44 -14.10 -4.45
C ARG A 312 20.09 -14.06 -3.75
N TYR A 313 19.14 -13.29 -4.27
CA TYR A 313 17.79 -13.21 -3.75
C TYR A 313 17.06 -14.56 -3.83
N LYS A 314 17.10 -15.25 -4.98
CA LYS A 314 16.53 -16.59 -5.12
C LYS A 314 17.18 -17.60 -4.16
N ASN A 315 18.48 -17.48 -3.88
CA ASN A 315 19.16 -18.32 -2.89
C ASN A 315 18.72 -18.00 -1.45
N ALA A 316 18.44 -16.73 -1.13
CA ALA A 316 17.88 -16.35 0.16
C ALA A 316 16.48 -16.97 0.38
N ILE A 317 15.62 -16.93 -0.61
CA ILE A 317 14.30 -17.59 -0.58
C ILE A 317 14.44 -19.09 -0.28
N LYS A 318 15.33 -19.80 -1.00
CA LYS A 318 15.60 -21.23 -0.75
C LYS A 318 16.10 -21.49 0.67
N LYS A 319 16.99 -20.64 1.20
CA LYS A 319 17.51 -20.80 2.56
C LYS A 319 16.41 -20.71 3.61
N VAL A 320 15.50 -19.74 3.46
CA VAL A 320 14.36 -19.58 4.40
C VAL A 320 13.31 -20.67 4.20
N ALA A 321 13.09 -21.14 2.97
CA ALA A 321 12.20 -22.28 2.71
C ALA A 321 12.69 -23.58 3.40
N ALA A 322 14.00 -23.78 3.44
CA ALA A 322 14.58 -24.92 4.13
C ALA A 322 14.57 -24.78 5.66
N ASN A 323 14.66 -23.56 6.16
CA ASN A 323 14.73 -23.24 7.59
C ASN A 323 13.97 -21.95 7.86
N PRO A 324 12.71 -22.02 8.30
CA PRO A 324 11.91 -20.84 8.65
C PRO A 324 12.64 -19.96 9.69
N ILE A 325 12.39 -18.64 9.59
CA ILE A 325 12.97 -17.66 10.50
C ILE A 325 12.21 -17.73 11.82
N GLU A 326 12.88 -18.03 12.91
CA GLU A 326 12.35 -17.96 14.28
C GLU A 326 12.82 -16.69 14.96
N LEU A 327 11.90 -15.91 15.55
CA LEU A 327 12.18 -14.69 16.28
C LEU A 327 11.49 -14.69 17.66
N ASP A 328 12.10 -13.98 18.63
CA ASP A 328 11.40 -13.60 19.85
C ASP A 328 10.33 -12.56 19.52
N ALA A 329 9.06 -12.90 19.75
CA ALA A 329 7.95 -12.00 19.53
C ALA A 329 7.90 -10.87 20.57
N ILE A 330 7.37 -9.72 20.15
CA ILE A 330 7.22 -8.54 21.01
C ILE A 330 5.86 -8.57 21.73
N ASP A 331 4.81 -8.92 21.00
CA ASP A 331 3.45 -8.97 21.52
C ASP A 331 3.11 -10.40 21.95
N GLU A 332 3.13 -10.65 23.27
CA GLU A 332 2.81 -11.95 23.83
C GLU A 332 1.31 -12.30 23.75
N GLU A 333 0.42 -11.31 23.54
CA GLU A 333 -1.00 -11.55 23.33
C GLU A 333 -1.25 -12.16 21.95
N LEU A 334 -0.57 -11.65 20.94
CA LEU A 334 -0.60 -12.20 19.57
C LEU A 334 0.23 -13.47 19.44
N PHE A 335 1.33 -13.60 20.17
CA PHE A 335 2.26 -14.74 20.11
C PHE A 335 2.46 -15.35 21.50
N PRO A 336 1.47 -16.12 22.01
CA PRO A 336 1.50 -16.66 23.39
C PRO A 336 2.71 -17.56 23.70
N SER A 337 3.35 -18.12 22.65
CA SER A 337 4.59 -18.91 22.78
C SER A 337 5.82 -18.06 23.05
N GLY A 338 5.72 -16.73 22.94
CA GLY A 338 6.86 -15.80 22.92
C GLY A 338 7.72 -15.91 21.66
N LYS A 339 7.32 -16.69 20.67
CA LYS A 339 8.04 -16.91 19.41
C LYS A 339 7.15 -16.59 18.23
N ALA A 340 7.75 -16.08 17.15
CA ALA A 340 7.12 -15.90 15.85
C ALA A 340 7.94 -16.59 14.77
N TYR A 341 7.26 -17.17 13.78
CA TYR A 341 7.86 -17.86 12.66
C TYR A 341 7.51 -17.13 11.37
N PHE A 342 8.53 -16.91 10.51
CA PHE A 342 8.37 -16.32 9.19
C PHE A 342 8.93 -17.26 8.12
N PHE A 343 8.21 -17.35 7.01
CA PHE A 343 8.55 -18.25 5.93
C PHE A 343 9.15 -17.50 4.73
N HIS A 344 9.47 -18.25 3.71
CA HIS A 344 10.06 -17.76 2.45
C HIS A 344 9.12 -16.84 1.66
N ASP A 345 7.82 -16.96 1.84
CA ASP A 345 6.80 -16.07 1.24
C ASP A 345 6.97 -14.62 1.71
N LEU A 346 7.36 -14.38 2.96
CA LEU A 346 7.68 -13.04 3.45
C LEU A 346 8.87 -12.44 2.69
N ILE A 347 9.98 -13.17 2.61
CA ILE A 347 11.19 -12.70 1.93
C ILE A 347 10.95 -12.52 0.43
N GLY A 348 10.22 -13.46 -0.17
CA GLY A 348 9.90 -13.45 -1.60
C GLY A 348 8.80 -12.45 -1.98
N GLY A 349 7.79 -12.27 -1.13
CA GLY A 349 6.64 -11.43 -1.40
C GLY A 349 6.85 -9.94 -1.16
N ALA A 350 7.74 -9.56 -0.24
CA ALA A 350 7.94 -8.14 0.07
C ALA A 350 8.42 -7.32 -1.16
N PRO A 351 9.44 -7.72 -1.94
CA PRO A 351 9.79 -7.00 -3.17
C PRO A 351 8.72 -7.08 -4.25
N PHE A 352 7.97 -8.19 -4.34
CA PHE A 352 6.84 -8.32 -5.27
C PHE A 352 5.85 -7.17 -5.11
N SER A 353 5.49 -6.83 -3.87
CA SER A 353 4.57 -5.73 -3.59
C SER A 353 5.12 -4.35 -3.97
N LEU A 354 6.44 -4.16 -3.90
CA LEU A 354 7.07 -2.89 -4.28
C LEU A 354 7.02 -2.64 -5.79
N PHE A 355 6.96 -3.67 -6.62
CA PHE A 355 6.79 -3.52 -8.07
C PHE A 355 5.43 -2.92 -8.46
N TYR A 356 4.45 -2.89 -7.57
CA TYR A 356 3.14 -2.29 -7.87
C TYR A 356 3.20 -0.79 -8.14
N GLU A 357 4.14 -0.06 -7.55
CA GLU A 357 4.18 1.40 -7.62
C GLU A 357 5.49 1.89 -8.23
N GLN A 358 5.42 2.71 -9.29
CA GLN A 358 6.58 3.27 -9.98
C GLN A 358 7.57 3.97 -9.02
N LYS A 359 7.06 4.68 -8.02
CA LYS A 359 7.87 5.43 -7.05
C LYS A 359 8.87 4.57 -6.26
N ASN A 360 8.65 3.24 -6.18
CA ASN A 360 9.52 2.32 -5.46
C ASN A 360 10.70 1.81 -6.30
N TYR A 361 10.69 1.98 -7.63
CA TYR A 361 11.70 1.40 -8.50
C TYR A 361 13.13 1.85 -8.22
N PRO A 362 13.37 3.15 -7.89
CA PRO A 362 14.71 3.58 -7.50
C PRO A 362 15.36 2.74 -6.41
N SER A 363 14.57 2.30 -5.43
CA SER A 363 15.05 1.59 -4.24
C SER A 363 14.97 0.07 -4.33
N LEU A 364 14.32 -0.50 -5.36
CA LEU A 364 14.14 -1.95 -5.48
C LEU A 364 15.45 -2.76 -5.40
N PRO A 365 16.55 -2.43 -6.14
CA PRO A 365 17.79 -3.18 -6.04
C PRO A 365 18.37 -3.12 -4.62
N ALA A 366 18.33 -1.95 -3.98
CA ALA A 366 18.83 -1.75 -2.63
C ALA A 366 18.02 -2.53 -1.58
N PHE A 367 16.70 -2.57 -1.73
CA PHE A 367 15.78 -3.29 -0.85
C PHE A 367 15.97 -4.81 -0.97
N ILE A 368 15.96 -5.34 -2.20
CA ILE A 368 16.21 -6.77 -2.48
C ILE A 368 17.57 -7.20 -1.92
N SER A 369 18.63 -6.39 -2.16
CA SER A 369 19.96 -6.67 -1.63
C SER A 369 19.99 -6.65 -0.09
N ALA A 370 19.25 -5.75 0.56
CA ALA A 370 19.19 -5.67 2.02
C ALA A 370 18.47 -6.88 2.63
N LEU A 371 17.34 -7.31 2.07
CA LEU A 371 16.64 -8.53 2.48
C LEU A 371 17.51 -9.78 2.29
N THR A 372 18.20 -9.87 1.14
CA THR A 372 19.12 -10.97 0.83
C THR A 372 20.23 -11.04 1.88
N ARG A 373 20.87 -9.92 2.19
CA ARG A 373 21.94 -9.83 3.19
C ARG A 373 21.44 -10.21 4.58
N MET A 374 20.21 -9.78 4.96
CA MET A 374 19.58 -10.17 6.24
C MET A 374 19.53 -11.70 6.40
N VAL A 375 19.21 -12.42 5.33
CA VAL A 375 19.16 -13.88 5.30
C VAL A 375 20.56 -14.50 5.25
N GLU A 376 21.50 -13.93 4.47
CA GLU A 376 22.87 -14.40 4.38
C GLU A 376 23.60 -14.31 5.73
N GLU A 377 23.43 -13.19 6.44
CA GLU A 377 24.05 -12.88 7.73
C GLU A 377 23.28 -13.43 8.93
N GLU A 378 22.08 -14.00 8.72
CA GLU A 378 21.15 -14.49 9.76
C GLU A 378 20.82 -13.40 10.80
N ASN A 379 20.77 -12.15 10.34
CA ASN A 379 20.42 -11.00 11.16
C ASN A 379 18.98 -10.55 10.88
N TYR A 380 18.06 -11.04 11.68
CA TYR A 380 16.61 -10.83 11.51
C TYR A 380 16.03 -9.80 12.48
N ASP A 381 16.84 -9.04 13.21
CA ASP A 381 16.37 -8.10 14.23
C ASP A 381 15.33 -7.09 13.69
N ALA A 382 15.49 -6.67 12.42
CA ALA A 382 14.56 -5.77 11.79
C ALA A 382 13.14 -6.35 11.63
N LEU A 383 13.01 -7.66 11.44
CA LEU A 383 11.72 -8.34 11.29
C LEU A 383 10.93 -8.41 12.61
N ARG A 384 11.58 -8.26 13.77
CA ARG A 384 10.90 -8.29 15.07
C ARG A 384 9.76 -7.28 15.18
N ILE A 385 9.86 -6.15 14.48
CA ILE A 385 8.81 -5.14 14.49
C ILE A 385 7.48 -5.68 13.94
N ALA A 386 7.51 -6.65 13.04
CA ALA A 386 6.32 -7.30 12.51
C ALA A 386 5.55 -8.10 13.59
N THR A 387 6.21 -8.41 14.71
CA THR A 387 5.61 -9.12 15.85
C THR A 387 5.08 -8.18 16.94
N ALA A 388 5.09 -6.86 16.70
CA ALA A 388 4.75 -5.86 17.73
C ALA A 388 3.25 -5.55 17.85
N GLY A 389 2.40 -6.22 17.11
CA GLY A 389 0.97 -5.93 17.07
C GLY A 389 0.65 -4.58 16.40
N GLY A 390 -0.54 -4.46 15.88
CA GLY A 390 -0.99 -3.26 15.18
C GLY A 390 -0.68 -3.32 13.70
N GLY A 391 -1.18 -4.35 13.03
CA GLY A 391 -1.25 -4.44 11.58
C GLY A 391 -1.89 -3.19 11.03
N GLY A 392 -1.21 -2.55 10.12
CA GLY A 392 -1.73 -1.37 9.46
C GLY A 392 -2.41 -1.77 8.17
N ASP A 393 -3.21 -0.83 7.68
CA ASP A 393 -4.02 -0.88 6.48
C ASP A 393 -3.19 -1.20 5.22
N GLY A 394 -2.82 -2.46 5.02
CA GLY A 394 -2.50 -2.99 3.71
C GLY A 394 -3.72 -2.81 2.79
N PHE A 395 -3.70 -3.31 1.58
CA PHE A 395 -4.92 -3.43 0.80
C PHE A 395 -5.92 -4.23 1.64
N ASP A 396 -6.82 -3.51 2.32
CA ASP A 396 -7.83 -4.12 3.16
C ASP A 396 -8.82 -4.85 2.24
N ILE A 397 -8.59 -6.16 2.10
CA ILE A 397 -9.35 -7.04 1.23
C ILE A 397 -10.34 -7.82 2.09
N SER A 398 -11.62 -7.73 1.75
CA SER A 398 -12.66 -8.57 2.31
C SER A 398 -12.50 -10.00 1.79
N GLN A 399 -11.82 -10.84 2.58
CA GLN A 399 -11.44 -12.21 2.22
C GLN A 399 -12.65 -13.12 1.93
N GLY A 400 -13.77 -12.89 2.62
CA GLY A 400 -15.01 -13.61 2.32
C GLY A 400 -15.44 -13.43 0.88
N MET A 401 -15.41 -12.21 0.37
CA MET A 401 -15.75 -11.90 -1.01
C MET A 401 -14.69 -12.43 -1.99
N TYR A 402 -13.40 -12.28 -1.69
CA TYR A 402 -12.31 -12.83 -2.49
C TYR A 402 -12.50 -14.33 -2.74
N ASN A 403 -12.72 -15.10 -1.66
CA ASN A 403 -12.92 -16.53 -1.74
C ASN A 403 -14.23 -16.90 -2.45
N ALA A 404 -15.32 -16.17 -2.23
CA ALA A 404 -16.59 -16.43 -2.91
C ALA A 404 -16.49 -16.22 -4.42
N ILE A 405 -15.82 -15.16 -4.87
CA ILE A 405 -15.53 -14.94 -6.30
C ILE A 405 -14.67 -16.07 -6.85
N SER A 406 -13.55 -16.41 -6.21
CA SER A 406 -12.66 -17.48 -6.66
C SER A 406 -13.42 -18.81 -6.84
N CYS A 407 -14.39 -19.10 -5.96
CA CYS A 407 -15.26 -20.26 -6.07
C CYS A 407 -16.23 -20.16 -7.27
N ASN A 408 -17.02 -19.09 -7.31
CA ASN A 408 -18.14 -18.96 -8.26
C ASN A 408 -17.65 -18.67 -9.69
N ASP A 409 -16.54 -17.92 -9.82
CA ASP A 409 -15.91 -17.69 -11.12
C ASP A 409 -15.06 -18.88 -11.58
N GLY A 410 -14.91 -19.92 -10.75
CA GLY A 410 -14.33 -21.19 -11.16
C GLY A 410 -12.81 -21.15 -11.41
N TRP A 411 -12.05 -20.28 -10.73
CA TRP A 411 -10.64 -20.07 -11.00
C TRP A 411 -9.70 -21.18 -10.55
N ALA A 412 -10.10 -21.97 -9.53
CA ALA A 412 -9.22 -22.95 -8.90
C ALA A 412 -8.56 -23.96 -9.88
N PRO A 413 -9.28 -24.55 -10.87
CA PRO A 413 -8.65 -25.46 -11.84
C PRO A 413 -7.59 -24.82 -12.72
N GLY A 414 -7.81 -23.56 -13.15
CA GLY A 414 -6.87 -22.82 -13.99
C GLY A 414 -5.63 -22.39 -13.20
N ILE A 415 -5.84 -21.85 -11.99
CA ILE A 415 -4.77 -21.46 -11.06
C ILE A 415 -3.88 -22.66 -10.73
N ARG A 416 -4.49 -23.82 -10.44
CA ARG A 416 -3.75 -25.05 -10.17
C ARG A 416 -2.79 -25.41 -11.32
N LYS A 417 -3.29 -25.44 -12.56
CA LYS A 417 -2.46 -25.78 -13.73
C LYS A 417 -1.33 -24.75 -13.93
N SER A 418 -1.62 -23.47 -13.74
CA SER A 418 -0.60 -22.40 -13.82
C SER A 418 0.48 -22.59 -12.76
N PHE A 419 0.11 -22.89 -11.52
CA PHE A 419 1.06 -23.12 -10.43
C PHE A 419 1.89 -24.40 -10.64
N GLU A 420 1.28 -25.48 -11.15
CA GLU A 420 2.02 -26.69 -11.52
C GLU A 420 3.09 -26.40 -12.59
N GLN A 421 2.74 -25.61 -13.61
CA GLN A 421 3.69 -25.24 -14.66
C GLN A 421 4.78 -24.28 -14.14
N ASP A 422 4.41 -23.31 -13.33
CA ASP A 422 5.36 -22.39 -12.68
C ASP A 422 6.32 -23.15 -11.76
N GLY A 423 5.84 -24.18 -11.07
CA GLY A 423 6.69 -25.05 -10.25
C GLY A 423 7.77 -25.77 -11.04
N LEU A 424 7.51 -26.09 -12.32
CA LEU A 424 8.49 -26.69 -13.22
C LEU A 424 9.47 -25.65 -13.79
N ASP A 425 8.95 -24.52 -14.25
CA ASP A 425 9.74 -23.51 -14.98
C ASP A 425 10.44 -22.50 -14.04
N HIS A 426 9.82 -22.15 -12.93
CA HIS A 426 10.26 -21.13 -11.95
C HIS A 426 10.23 -21.66 -10.51
N PRO A 427 10.91 -22.78 -10.19
CA PRO A 427 10.70 -23.56 -8.95
C PRO A 427 10.97 -22.78 -7.66
N VAL A 428 11.80 -21.73 -7.69
CA VAL A 428 12.08 -20.92 -6.50
C VAL A 428 10.98 -19.89 -6.24
N LEU A 429 10.55 -19.20 -7.28
CA LEU A 429 9.55 -18.15 -7.12
C LEU A 429 8.13 -18.72 -6.95
N SER A 430 7.86 -19.92 -7.51
CA SER A 430 6.58 -20.60 -7.29
C SER A 430 6.33 -20.93 -5.81
N MET A 431 7.38 -21.21 -5.04
CA MET A 431 7.26 -21.47 -3.60
C MET A 431 6.61 -20.32 -2.82
N ILE A 432 6.70 -19.08 -3.33
CA ILE A 432 6.16 -17.89 -2.67
C ILE A 432 4.63 -17.88 -2.72
N PHE A 433 4.04 -18.36 -3.81
CA PHE A 433 2.61 -18.17 -4.12
C PHE A 433 1.72 -19.36 -3.74
N GLY A 434 2.27 -20.39 -3.15
CA GLY A 434 1.52 -21.50 -2.58
C GLY A 434 1.62 -22.82 -3.33
N ASP A 435 0.96 -23.84 -2.79
CA ASP A 435 0.95 -25.21 -3.30
C ASP A 435 -0.26 -25.40 -4.24
N PRO A 436 -0.08 -25.98 -5.44
CA PRO A 436 -1.19 -26.35 -6.34
C PRO A 436 -2.29 -27.20 -5.68
N SER A 437 -1.95 -28.03 -4.68
CA SER A 437 -2.93 -28.86 -3.95
C SER A 437 -3.95 -28.05 -3.15
N LEU A 438 -3.60 -26.84 -2.72
CA LEU A 438 -4.51 -25.95 -1.99
C LEU A 438 -5.73 -25.55 -2.83
N ALA A 439 -5.57 -25.41 -4.15
CA ALA A 439 -6.67 -25.11 -5.05
C ALA A 439 -7.75 -26.21 -5.04
N ASP A 440 -7.35 -27.49 -4.93
CA ASP A 440 -8.29 -28.60 -4.83
C ASP A 440 -9.05 -28.60 -3.49
N GLU A 441 -8.37 -28.31 -2.38
CA GLU A 441 -9.01 -28.20 -1.07
C GLU A 441 -9.95 -26.99 -1.03
N GLN A 442 -9.55 -25.87 -1.56
CA GLN A 442 -10.41 -24.69 -1.73
C GLN A 442 -11.69 -25.05 -2.52
N ALA A 443 -11.56 -25.76 -3.64
CA ALA A 443 -12.71 -26.17 -4.45
C ALA A 443 -13.67 -27.10 -3.69
N LYS A 444 -13.17 -27.96 -2.80
CA LYS A 444 -14.00 -28.82 -1.93
C LYS A 444 -14.78 -27.98 -0.89
N ILE A 445 -14.15 -26.97 -0.30
CA ILE A 445 -14.79 -26.04 0.62
C ILE A 445 -15.88 -25.26 -0.14
N CYS A 446 -15.56 -24.69 -1.32
CA CYS A 446 -16.52 -23.98 -2.17
C CYS A 446 -17.81 -24.80 -2.37
N LYS A 447 -17.68 -26.04 -2.85
CA LYS A 447 -18.79 -26.93 -3.10
C LYS A 447 -19.62 -27.25 -1.85
N ARG A 448 -18.94 -27.46 -0.69
CA ARG A 448 -19.61 -27.74 0.60
C ARG A 448 -20.56 -26.62 1.04
N TYR A 449 -20.21 -25.38 0.67
CA TYR A 449 -20.96 -24.19 1.07
C TYR A 449 -21.83 -23.60 -0.04
N GLY A 450 -21.93 -24.29 -1.19
CA GLY A 450 -22.81 -23.91 -2.30
C GLY A 450 -22.31 -22.71 -3.11
N ALA A 451 -21.00 -22.51 -3.14
CA ALA A 451 -20.32 -21.61 -4.05
C ALA A 451 -19.72 -22.45 -5.19
N ASP A 452 -20.54 -22.79 -6.16
CA ASP A 452 -20.14 -23.60 -7.31
C ASP A 452 -19.84 -22.71 -8.53
N PRO A 453 -18.91 -23.14 -9.42
CA PRO A 453 -18.61 -22.40 -10.64
C PRO A 453 -19.86 -22.15 -11.48
N ARG A 454 -20.02 -20.90 -11.91
CA ARG A 454 -21.07 -20.49 -12.84
C ARG A 454 -20.80 -21.04 -14.25
N PRO A 455 -21.82 -21.01 -15.16
CA PRO A 455 -21.64 -21.47 -16.54
C PRO A 455 -20.48 -20.74 -17.25
N ALA A 456 -19.59 -21.48 -17.91
CA ALA A 456 -18.43 -20.91 -18.58
C ALA A 456 -18.78 -19.92 -19.72
N GLU A 457 -19.98 -20.05 -20.28
CA GLU A 457 -20.50 -19.17 -21.32
C GLU A 457 -20.65 -17.71 -20.89
N GLU A 458 -20.81 -17.47 -19.58
CA GLU A 458 -20.88 -16.13 -19.01
C GLU A 458 -19.51 -15.42 -19.03
N TYR A 459 -18.43 -16.19 -19.03
CA TYR A 459 -17.04 -15.74 -18.97
C TYR A 459 -16.30 -15.82 -20.31
N LEU A 460 -17.04 -15.89 -21.42
CA LEU A 460 -16.43 -15.82 -22.75
C LEU A 460 -15.74 -14.46 -22.98
N PRO A 461 -14.66 -14.42 -23.77
CA PRO A 461 -13.95 -13.19 -24.10
C PRO A 461 -14.90 -12.09 -24.61
N VAL A 462 -14.60 -10.85 -24.24
CA VAL A 462 -15.35 -9.68 -24.69
C VAL A 462 -15.13 -9.46 -26.18
N GLN A 463 -16.21 -9.15 -26.90
CA GLN A 463 -16.16 -8.65 -28.27
C GLN A 463 -16.97 -7.33 -28.27
N THR A 464 -16.31 -6.21 -28.52
CA THR A 464 -16.93 -4.89 -28.42
C THR A 464 -16.35 -3.88 -29.40
N ASP A 465 -17.19 -2.94 -29.84
CA ASP A 465 -16.80 -1.74 -30.59
C ASP A 465 -16.82 -0.47 -29.72
N ILE A 466 -17.08 -0.60 -28.43
CA ILE A 466 -17.00 0.52 -27.50
C ILE A 466 -15.55 1.05 -27.47
N ARG A 467 -15.39 2.36 -27.56
CA ARG A 467 -14.08 2.99 -27.52
C ARG A 467 -13.40 2.69 -26.17
N THR A 468 -12.34 1.92 -26.22
CA THR A 468 -11.64 1.41 -25.03
C THR A 468 -10.15 1.70 -25.09
N LEU A 469 -9.62 2.24 -24.00
CA LEU A 469 -8.20 2.35 -23.74
C LEU A 469 -7.77 1.14 -22.88
N LEU A 470 -6.85 0.34 -23.40
CA LEU A 470 -6.28 -0.84 -22.75
C LEU A 470 -4.88 -0.45 -22.28
N VAL A 471 -4.61 -0.54 -20.97
CA VAL A 471 -3.38 0.00 -20.37
C VAL A 471 -2.65 -1.07 -19.57
N GLU A 472 -1.31 -1.09 -19.72
CA GLU A 472 -0.46 -1.99 -18.96
C GLU A 472 0.82 -1.33 -18.46
N GLY A 473 1.28 -1.77 -17.29
CA GLY A 473 2.62 -1.47 -16.79
C GLY A 473 3.60 -2.56 -17.17
N VAL A 474 4.70 -2.20 -17.84
CA VAL A 474 5.73 -3.17 -18.24
C VAL A 474 6.36 -3.84 -17.01
N MET A 475 6.41 -3.15 -15.87
CA MET A 475 6.96 -3.67 -14.61
C MET A 475 5.90 -4.29 -13.69
N ASP A 476 4.70 -4.57 -14.20
CA ASP A 476 3.66 -5.25 -13.41
C ASP A 476 4.07 -6.71 -13.13
N PRO A 477 4.16 -7.12 -11.85
CA PRO A 477 4.57 -8.48 -11.49
C PRO A 477 3.42 -9.48 -11.50
N ILE A 478 2.16 -9.04 -11.57
CA ILE A 478 0.97 -9.90 -11.43
C ILE A 478 0.09 -9.91 -12.67
N THR A 479 -0.14 -8.74 -13.29
CA THR A 479 -0.99 -8.60 -14.49
C THR A 479 -0.21 -7.90 -15.60
N PRO A 480 0.85 -8.54 -16.15
CA PRO A 480 1.75 -7.93 -17.11
C PRO A 480 1.18 -7.91 -18.54
N PRO A 481 1.82 -7.18 -19.47
CA PRO A 481 1.41 -7.06 -20.88
C PRO A 481 0.97 -8.35 -21.58
N PRO A 482 1.60 -9.54 -21.40
CA PRO A 482 1.13 -10.76 -22.03
C PRO A 482 -0.32 -11.16 -21.73
N LEU A 483 -0.89 -10.70 -20.62
CA LEU A 483 -2.31 -10.94 -20.31
C LEU A 483 -3.23 -10.03 -21.13
N ALA A 484 -2.83 -8.78 -21.35
CA ALA A 484 -3.56 -7.86 -22.23
C ALA A 484 -3.61 -8.35 -23.68
N GLU A 485 -2.52 -8.92 -24.20
CA GLU A 485 -2.44 -9.45 -25.54
C GLU A 485 -3.53 -10.49 -25.86
N ILE A 486 -4.01 -11.22 -24.82
CA ILE A 486 -5.08 -12.20 -24.93
C ILE A 486 -6.41 -11.54 -25.30
N ILE A 487 -6.69 -10.35 -24.74
CA ILE A 487 -8.01 -9.71 -24.91
C ILE A 487 -8.05 -8.62 -25.96
N VAL A 488 -6.92 -7.99 -26.28
CA VAL A 488 -6.83 -6.88 -27.27
C VAL A 488 -7.58 -7.18 -28.58
N PRO A 489 -7.50 -8.39 -29.17
CA PRO A 489 -8.23 -8.70 -30.42
C PRO A 489 -9.76 -8.59 -30.31
N GLY A 490 -10.31 -8.61 -29.11
CA GLY A 490 -11.75 -8.48 -28.86
C GLY A 490 -12.29 -7.04 -28.88
N PHE A 491 -11.41 -6.04 -28.89
CA PHE A 491 -11.74 -4.63 -28.80
C PHE A 491 -11.54 -3.91 -30.13
N ALA A 492 -12.57 -3.94 -30.99
CA ALA A 492 -12.49 -3.42 -32.36
C ALA A 492 -12.08 -1.93 -32.46
N ASN A 493 -12.50 -1.11 -31.46
CA ASN A 493 -12.12 0.29 -31.29
C ASN A 493 -11.19 0.49 -30.07
N GLY A 494 -10.42 -0.53 -29.71
CA GLY A 494 -9.44 -0.49 -28.63
C GLY A 494 -8.15 0.20 -29.03
N THR A 495 -7.52 0.89 -28.09
CA THR A 495 -6.12 1.33 -28.21
C THR A 495 -5.35 0.75 -27.03
N TYR A 496 -4.29 -0.01 -27.33
CA TYR A 496 -3.41 -0.60 -26.33
C TYR A 496 -2.20 0.28 -26.09
N VAL A 497 -1.87 0.55 -24.81
CA VAL A 497 -0.76 1.42 -24.40
C VAL A 497 -0.01 0.77 -23.25
N GLU A 498 1.31 0.69 -23.38
CA GLU A 498 2.22 0.25 -22.33
C GLU A 498 2.95 1.43 -21.69
N PHE A 499 3.11 1.37 -20.37
CA PHE A 499 3.89 2.31 -19.59
C PHE A 499 5.22 1.65 -19.19
N PRO A 500 6.38 2.07 -19.75
CA PRO A 500 7.64 1.31 -19.69
C PRO A 500 8.14 1.04 -18.26
N TYR A 501 7.98 1.99 -17.35
CA TYR A 501 8.48 1.89 -15.97
C TYR A 501 7.37 1.98 -14.94
N ALA A 502 6.14 1.67 -15.33
CA ALA A 502 5.01 1.56 -14.42
C ALA A 502 4.76 0.11 -13.99
N GLY A 503 4.30 -0.07 -12.77
CA GLY A 503 3.86 -1.35 -12.23
C GLY A 503 2.37 -1.55 -12.39
N HIS A 504 1.72 -2.01 -11.32
CA HIS A 504 0.32 -2.43 -11.33
C HIS A 504 -0.64 -1.24 -11.36
N GLY A 505 -1.35 -1.05 -12.46
CA GLY A 505 -2.32 0.02 -12.65
C GLY A 505 -1.69 1.40 -12.90
N PRO A 506 -1.00 1.60 -14.06
CA PRO A 506 -0.37 2.87 -14.40
C PRO A 506 -1.29 4.07 -14.27
N THR A 507 -2.54 3.94 -14.71
CA THR A 507 -3.50 5.05 -14.72
C THR A 507 -3.85 5.59 -13.33
N ARG A 508 -3.52 4.88 -12.25
CA ARG A 508 -3.73 5.33 -10.86
C ARG A 508 -2.44 5.72 -10.14
N SER A 509 -1.26 5.30 -10.64
CA SER A 509 0.00 5.36 -9.90
C SER A 509 1.05 6.25 -10.55
N VAL A 510 0.89 6.59 -11.84
CA VAL A 510 1.79 7.44 -12.59
C VAL A 510 1.31 8.89 -12.55
N GLU A 511 2.21 9.84 -12.28
CA GLU A 511 1.87 11.24 -12.06
C GLU A 511 1.11 11.87 -13.24
N CYS A 512 1.57 11.63 -14.49
CA CYS A 512 0.92 12.18 -15.69
C CYS A 512 -0.36 11.43 -16.11
N ALA A 513 -0.74 10.35 -15.44
CA ALA A 513 -1.85 9.51 -15.88
C ALA A 513 -3.23 10.13 -15.64
N GLY A 514 -3.38 11.02 -14.66
CA GLY A 514 -4.62 11.75 -14.44
C GLY A 514 -5.00 12.60 -15.65
N ASP A 515 -4.06 13.40 -16.17
CA ASP A 515 -4.24 14.19 -17.39
C ASP A 515 -4.47 13.32 -18.63
N PHE A 516 -3.71 12.22 -18.75
CA PHE A 516 -3.85 11.25 -19.82
C PHE A 516 -5.27 10.67 -19.88
N LEU A 517 -5.80 10.24 -18.73
CA LEU A 517 -7.18 9.76 -18.62
C LEU A 517 -8.21 10.84 -18.92
N THR A 518 -8.02 12.05 -18.42
CA THR A 518 -8.92 13.17 -18.66
C THR A 518 -9.01 13.50 -20.15
N LYS A 519 -7.88 13.58 -20.84
CA LYS A 519 -7.81 13.80 -22.28
C LYS A 519 -8.51 12.70 -23.07
N PHE A 520 -8.30 11.43 -22.70
CA PHE A 520 -9.00 10.31 -23.33
C PHE A 520 -10.53 10.41 -23.16
N TYR A 521 -11.02 10.68 -21.94
CA TYR A 521 -12.47 10.82 -21.74
C TYR A 521 -13.04 12.10 -22.34
N ASP A 522 -12.25 13.14 -22.53
CA ASP A 522 -12.71 14.38 -23.17
C ASP A 522 -13.02 14.18 -24.66
N ASP A 523 -12.19 13.44 -25.36
CA ASP A 523 -12.39 13.07 -26.77
C ASP A 523 -11.95 11.61 -27.03
N PRO A 524 -12.79 10.62 -26.70
CA PRO A 524 -12.44 9.22 -26.90
C PRO A 524 -12.23 8.82 -28.36
N GLN A 525 -12.80 9.58 -29.31
CA GLN A 525 -12.64 9.32 -30.75
C GLN A 525 -11.45 10.09 -31.37
N GLY A 526 -10.87 11.00 -30.63
CA GLY A 526 -9.72 11.80 -31.04
C GLY A 526 -8.40 11.00 -31.05
N GLU A 527 -7.37 11.66 -31.52
CA GLU A 527 -6.00 11.15 -31.44
C GLU A 527 -5.54 11.12 -29.97
N LEU A 528 -5.04 9.97 -29.53
CA LEU A 528 -4.58 9.79 -28.15
C LEU A 528 -3.21 10.45 -27.96
N ASP A 529 -3.10 11.31 -26.95
CA ASP A 529 -1.83 11.93 -26.55
C ASP A 529 -0.97 10.93 -25.76
N LEU A 530 0.02 10.34 -26.42
CA LEU A 530 0.95 9.36 -25.86
C LEU A 530 2.19 10.02 -25.19
N SER A 531 2.24 11.35 -25.09
CA SER A 531 3.40 12.06 -24.51
C SER A 531 3.73 11.61 -23.08
N CYS A 532 2.71 11.22 -22.29
CA CYS A 532 2.91 10.72 -20.93
C CYS A 532 3.70 9.39 -20.90
N PRO A 533 3.27 8.28 -21.51
CA PRO A 533 4.05 7.04 -21.51
C PRO A 533 5.36 7.14 -22.30
N GLU A 534 5.38 7.91 -23.39
CA GLU A 534 6.58 8.05 -24.26
C GLU A 534 7.70 8.88 -23.59
N SER A 535 7.37 9.78 -22.68
CA SER A 535 8.34 10.58 -21.95
C SER A 535 8.89 9.90 -20.69
N MET A 536 8.43 8.69 -20.38
CA MET A 536 8.90 7.97 -19.19
C MET A 536 10.37 7.56 -19.34
N GLU A 537 11.21 8.12 -18.50
CA GLU A 537 12.60 7.75 -18.39
C GLU A 537 12.81 6.64 -17.36
N ARG A 538 13.87 5.86 -17.55
CA ARG A 538 14.27 4.87 -16.55
C ARG A 538 14.64 5.62 -15.25
N PRO A 539 14.07 5.23 -14.10
CA PRO A 539 14.43 5.86 -12.82
C PRO A 539 15.90 5.58 -12.48
N GLU A 540 16.58 6.57 -11.88
CA GLU A 540 17.92 6.40 -11.32
C GLU A 540 17.84 5.50 -10.09
N PHE A 541 18.71 4.49 -10.00
CA PHE A 541 18.73 3.59 -8.86
C PHE A 541 19.39 4.22 -7.63
N SER A 542 18.76 4.00 -6.48
CA SER A 542 19.33 4.37 -5.18
C SER A 542 20.53 3.48 -4.85
N GLY A 543 21.54 4.08 -4.20
CA GLY A 543 22.69 3.32 -3.69
C GLY A 543 22.32 2.42 -2.49
N PRO A 544 23.31 1.67 -1.96
CA PRO A 544 23.10 0.76 -0.84
C PRO A 544 22.49 1.44 0.37
N LEU A 545 21.54 0.77 1.02
CA LEU A 545 20.96 1.25 2.26
C LEU A 545 21.96 1.14 3.41
N PHE A 546 21.89 2.09 4.32
CA PHE A 546 22.58 2.03 5.60
C PHE A 546 21.77 1.16 6.57
N ALA A 547 22.14 -0.11 6.67
CA ALA A 547 21.55 -1.03 7.62
C ALA A 547 21.87 -0.57 9.05
N THR A 548 20.85 -0.46 9.90
CA THR A 548 21.01 -0.02 11.29
C THR A 548 19.87 -0.58 12.13
N ASN A 549 20.19 -1.09 13.31
CA ASN A 549 19.17 -1.55 14.26
C ASN A 549 18.52 -0.38 15.04
N GLY A 550 18.99 0.84 14.82
CA GLY A 550 18.54 1.99 15.61
C GLY A 550 17.07 2.31 15.47
N LEU A 551 16.54 2.26 14.26
CA LEU A 551 15.09 2.49 14.02
C LEU A 551 14.26 1.34 14.58
N THR A 552 14.69 0.11 14.39
CA THR A 552 14.04 -1.10 14.89
C THR A 552 13.99 -1.08 16.42
N ASN A 553 15.10 -0.79 17.10
CA ASN A 553 15.15 -0.69 18.55
C ASN A 553 14.22 0.40 19.10
N LEU A 554 14.12 1.55 18.43
CA LEU A 554 13.16 2.61 18.80
C LEU A 554 11.72 2.18 18.56
N ALA A 555 11.44 1.50 17.45
CA ALA A 555 10.11 1.01 17.13
C ALA A 555 9.66 -0.10 18.10
N VAL A 556 10.52 -1.06 18.41
CA VAL A 556 10.28 -2.12 19.40
C VAL A 556 9.94 -1.51 20.75
N MET A 557 10.78 -0.58 21.25
CA MET A 557 10.51 0.09 22.53
C MET A 557 9.18 0.86 22.54
N PHE A 558 8.79 1.45 21.40
CA PHE A 558 7.51 2.14 21.28
C PHE A 558 6.33 1.18 21.34
N SER A 559 6.45 -0.02 20.75
CA SER A 559 5.39 -1.04 20.77
C SER A 559 5.22 -1.67 22.16
N GLU A 560 6.32 -1.94 22.87
CA GLU A 560 6.29 -2.48 24.24
C GLU A 560 5.67 -1.49 25.23
N ASP A 561 6.08 -0.23 25.21
CA ASP A 561 5.52 0.85 26.05
C ASP A 561 5.58 2.19 25.33
N LYS A 562 4.42 2.69 24.89
CA LYS A 562 4.28 3.99 24.22
C LYS A 562 4.87 5.17 25.00
N LYS A 563 5.01 5.08 26.31
CA LYS A 563 5.61 6.13 27.15
C LYS A 563 7.12 6.04 27.21
N SER A 564 7.71 4.87 27.01
CA SER A 564 9.15 4.64 27.08
C SER A 564 9.93 5.45 26.05
N ILE A 565 9.37 5.64 24.85
CA ILE A 565 10.00 6.43 23.79
C ILE A 565 10.06 7.92 24.10
N ALA A 566 9.28 8.40 25.05
CA ALA A 566 9.24 9.84 25.37
C ALA A 566 10.62 10.36 25.82
N LEU A 567 11.32 9.60 26.64
CA LEU A 567 12.63 10.03 27.16
C LEU A 567 13.71 10.14 26.06
N PRO A 568 13.94 9.15 25.17
CA PRO A 568 14.84 9.27 24.05
C PRO A 568 14.49 10.42 23.08
N VAL A 569 13.19 10.62 22.79
CA VAL A 569 12.72 11.67 21.88
C VAL A 569 12.91 13.06 22.49
N ILE A 570 12.55 13.25 23.76
CA ILE A 570 12.76 14.53 24.47
C ILE A 570 14.25 14.85 24.50
N TRP A 571 15.08 13.86 24.79
CA TRP A 571 16.51 14.02 24.89
C TRP A 571 17.13 14.45 23.56
N ILE A 572 16.80 13.75 22.45
CA ILE A 572 17.31 14.11 21.11
C ILE A 572 16.78 15.47 20.65
N GLY A 573 15.53 15.81 20.99
CA GLY A 573 14.95 17.12 20.73
C GLY A 573 15.67 18.25 21.47
N LEU A 574 16.03 18.03 22.74
CA LEU A 574 16.82 19.00 23.51
C LEU A 574 18.25 19.14 22.94
N ALA A 575 18.88 18.04 22.58
CA ALA A 575 20.19 18.07 21.93
C ALA A 575 20.15 18.82 20.59
N ALA A 576 19.11 18.61 19.77
CA ALA A 576 18.91 19.34 18.51
C ALA A 576 18.83 20.86 18.73
N VAL A 577 18.06 21.30 19.73
CA VAL A 577 17.96 22.73 20.10
C VAL A 577 19.33 23.28 20.52
N ILE A 578 20.09 22.57 21.34
CA ILE A 578 21.43 22.99 21.78
C ILE A 578 22.37 23.12 20.58
N PHE A 579 22.38 22.16 19.65
CA PHE A 579 23.25 22.20 18.48
C PHE A 579 22.84 23.27 17.49
N LEU A 580 21.55 23.43 17.16
CA LEU A 580 21.06 24.50 16.28
C LEU A 580 21.38 25.87 16.83
N PHE A 581 21.08 26.10 18.11
CA PHE A 581 21.43 27.37 18.77
C PHE A 581 22.94 27.59 18.78
N GLY A 582 23.73 26.58 19.11
CA GLY A 582 25.18 26.63 19.06
C GLY A 582 25.73 26.96 17.67
N ALA A 583 25.22 26.28 16.63
CA ALA A 583 25.64 26.53 15.25
C ALA A 583 25.38 27.98 14.85
N VAL A 584 24.22 28.53 15.16
CA VAL A 584 23.86 29.95 14.88
C VAL A 584 24.75 30.89 15.68
N VAL A 585 24.82 30.71 16.99
CA VAL A 585 25.56 31.63 17.89
C VAL A 585 27.06 31.63 17.58
N TYR A 586 27.68 30.45 17.38
CA TYR A 586 29.12 30.39 17.10
C TYR A 586 29.46 30.85 15.68
N THR A 587 28.53 30.85 14.73
CA THR A 587 28.68 31.45 13.41
C THR A 587 28.54 32.97 13.45
N LEU A 588 27.52 33.47 14.15
CA LEU A 588 27.21 34.92 14.14
C LEU A 588 28.06 35.76 15.10
N ALA A 589 28.47 35.18 16.21
CA ALA A 589 29.23 35.91 17.22
C ALA A 589 30.60 36.46 16.73
N PRO A 590 31.41 35.77 15.93
CA PRO A 590 32.59 36.32 15.30
C PRO A 590 32.26 37.48 14.35
N VAL A 591 31.23 37.35 13.53
CA VAL A 591 30.79 38.36 12.59
C VAL A 591 30.34 39.64 13.33
N ALA A 592 29.53 39.51 14.35
CA ALA A 592 29.08 40.65 15.19
C ALA A 592 30.25 41.37 15.85
N ARG A 593 31.30 40.62 16.26
CA ARG A 593 32.50 41.24 16.85
C ARG A 593 33.35 42.01 15.86
N VAL A 594 33.46 41.51 14.63
CA VAL A 594 34.12 42.27 13.54
C VAL A 594 33.40 43.58 13.27
N ILE A 595 32.07 43.52 13.15
CA ILE A 595 31.22 44.70 12.91
C ILE A 595 31.36 45.69 14.07
N ASN A 596 31.31 45.23 15.31
CA ASN A 596 31.36 46.09 16.52
C ASN A 596 32.80 46.46 16.94
N ARG A 597 33.83 46.12 16.14
CA ARG A 597 35.25 46.36 16.43
C ARG A 597 35.68 45.88 17.82
N SER A 598 35.09 44.82 18.32
CA SER A 598 35.39 44.23 19.62
C SER A 598 36.69 43.43 19.56
N GLY A 599 37.52 43.48 20.59
CA GLY A 599 38.81 42.79 20.66
C GLY A 599 38.69 41.23 20.58
N ALA A 600 39.84 40.53 20.52
CA ALA A 600 39.95 39.10 20.43
C ALA A 600 39.24 38.37 21.60
N MET A 601 38.66 37.20 21.31
CA MET A 601 37.98 36.39 22.32
C MET A 601 38.97 35.51 23.08
N PRO A 602 38.95 35.54 24.43
CA PRO A 602 39.84 34.68 25.26
C PRO A 602 39.67 33.17 25.05
N THR A 603 38.57 32.75 24.42
CA THR A 603 38.15 31.35 24.22
C THR A 603 38.09 30.95 22.75
N GLY A 604 38.87 31.59 21.87
CA GLY A 604 38.80 31.38 20.41
C GLY A 604 38.90 29.90 20.01
N GLY A 605 39.82 29.15 20.55
CA GLY A 605 39.97 27.72 20.27
C GLY A 605 38.77 26.89 20.74
N ALA A 606 38.24 27.12 21.95
CA ALA A 606 37.07 26.42 22.47
C ALA A 606 35.81 26.71 21.64
N ARG A 607 35.67 27.94 21.11
CA ARG A 607 34.52 28.30 20.28
C ARG A 607 34.53 27.66 18.89
N ILE A 608 35.73 27.46 18.31
CA ILE A 608 35.85 26.70 17.05
C ILE A 608 35.44 25.26 17.28
N ILE A 609 35.91 24.62 18.35
CA ILE A 609 35.53 23.26 18.70
C ILE A 609 33.99 23.19 18.99
N ALA A 610 33.45 24.16 19.71
CA ALA A 610 32.01 24.25 19.96
C ALA A 610 31.18 24.38 18.67
N TRP A 611 31.67 25.20 17.72
CA TRP A 611 31.05 25.32 16.41
C TRP A 611 31.09 24.02 15.63
N LEU A 612 32.23 23.33 15.58
CA LEU A 612 32.39 22.03 14.93
C LEU A 612 31.48 20.96 15.58
N THR A 613 31.43 20.93 16.92
CA THR A 613 30.55 20.00 17.66
C THR A 613 29.08 20.28 17.34
N ALA A 614 28.68 21.55 17.31
CA ALA A 614 27.32 21.95 17.01
C ALA A 614 26.93 21.61 15.56
N LEU A 615 27.80 21.86 14.59
CA LEU A 615 27.56 21.47 13.20
C LEU A 615 27.46 19.96 13.02
N ALA A 616 28.37 19.20 13.63
CA ALA A 616 28.38 17.73 13.58
C ALA A 616 27.09 17.16 14.20
N GLY A 617 26.68 17.68 15.36
CA GLY A 617 25.41 17.27 16.01
C GLY A 617 24.16 17.62 15.18
N THR A 618 24.13 18.84 14.62
CA THR A 618 23.01 19.26 13.73
C THR A 618 22.95 18.40 12.48
N ALA A 619 24.09 18.15 11.81
CA ALA A 619 24.18 17.31 10.63
C ALA A 619 23.77 15.85 10.93
N SER A 620 24.12 15.33 12.11
CA SER A 620 23.74 13.99 12.53
C SER A 620 22.24 13.85 12.74
N ILE A 621 21.67 14.66 13.63
CA ILE A 621 20.24 14.56 13.96
C ILE A 621 19.39 14.91 12.75
N GLY A 622 19.73 16.00 12.05
CA GLY A 622 19.01 16.42 10.84
C GLY A 622 19.12 15.43 9.70
N GLY A 623 20.30 14.85 9.49
CA GLY A 623 20.54 13.87 8.44
C GLY A 623 19.81 12.55 8.68
N ILE A 624 19.84 12.01 9.89
CA ILE A 624 19.12 10.77 10.24
C ILE A 624 17.60 11.02 10.10
N ALA A 625 17.10 12.15 10.61
CA ALA A 625 15.69 12.49 10.51
C ALA A 625 15.22 12.70 9.05
N ALA A 626 16.03 13.38 8.23
CA ALA A 626 15.76 13.58 6.82
C ALA A 626 15.76 12.24 6.07
N GLY A 627 16.74 11.37 6.33
CA GLY A 627 16.80 10.04 5.70
C GLY A 627 15.61 9.16 6.08
N ALA A 628 15.19 9.19 7.34
CA ALA A 628 13.99 8.47 7.76
C ALA A 628 12.71 9.04 7.10
N ALA A 629 12.60 10.37 7.00
CA ALA A 629 11.48 11.02 6.32
C ALA A 629 11.44 10.68 4.82
N MET A 630 12.58 10.69 4.13
CA MET A 630 12.67 10.30 2.72
C MET A 630 12.27 8.83 2.52
N ALA A 631 12.79 7.92 3.35
CA ALA A 631 12.41 6.51 3.28
C ALA A 631 10.89 6.30 3.47
N VAL A 632 10.26 7.01 4.43
CA VAL A 632 8.81 6.94 4.64
C VAL A 632 8.02 7.50 3.45
N GLN A 633 8.50 8.60 2.84
CA GLN A 633 7.82 9.19 1.68
C GLN A 633 7.89 8.27 0.46
N GLU A 634 9.02 7.61 0.25
CA GLU A 634 9.20 6.64 -0.83
C GLU A 634 8.41 5.36 -0.54
N ASN A 635 8.77 4.66 0.51
CA ASN A 635 8.02 3.52 1.05
C ASN A 635 8.50 3.19 2.47
N ALA A 636 7.56 3.07 3.41
CA ALA A 636 7.89 2.78 4.80
C ALA A 636 8.61 1.44 5.03
N LEU A 637 8.43 0.46 4.13
CA LEU A 637 9.17 -0.82 4.17
C LEU A 637 10.67 -0.64 4.10
N LEU A 638 11.14 0.43 3.44
CA LEU A 638 12.58 0.72 3.37
C LEU A 638 13.22 0.87 4.75
N LEU A 639 12.45 1.33 5.75
CA LEU A 639 12.93 1.45 7.13
C LEU A 639 13.34 0.11 7.75
N LEU A 640 12.74 -1.01 7.31
CA LEU A 640 13.14 -2.36 7.74
C LEU A 640 14.50 -2.76 7.16
N ALA A 641 14.76 -2.30 5.94
CA ALA A 641 16.00 -2.60 5.23
C ALA A 641 17.15 -1.63 5.58
N GLY A 642 16.83 -0.45 6.13
CA GLY A 642 17.79 0.59 6.53
C GLY A 642 17.37 1.99 6.11
N LEU A 643 18.30 2.92 6.23
CA LEU A 643 18.17 4.31 5.78
C LEU A 643 18.90 4.51 4.44
N PRO A 644 18.61 5.58 3.68
CA PRO A 644 19.42 5.95 2.53
C PRO A 644 20.92 6.01 2.88
N GLY A 645 21.79 5.45 2.03
CA GLY A 645 23.20 5.20 2.35
C GLY A 645 23.99 6.42 2.80
N TRP A 646 23.63 7.62 2.30
CA TRP A 646 24.26 8.87 2.71
C TRP A 646 24.04 9.19 4.21
N THR A 647 23.02 8.63 4.86
CA THR A 647 22.77 8.82 6.31
C THR A 647 23.85 8.19 7.18
N LYS A 648 24.66 7.29 6.61
CA LYS A 648 25.90 6.79 7.24
C LYS A 648 26.83 7.95 7.61
N LEU A 649 26.94 8.97 6.76
CA LEU A 649 27.74 10.17 7.05
C LEU A 649 27.14 10.97 8.21
N ALA A 650 25.82 11.02 8.32
CA ALA A 650 25.15 11.66 9.45
C ALA A 650 25.44 10.93 10.77
N ALA A 651 25.42 9.60 10.77
CA ALA A 651 25.79 8.78 11.93
C ALA A 651 27.27 9.01 12.33
N LEU A 652 28.18 9.02 11.34
CA LEU A 652 29.59 9.33 11.58
C LEU A 652 29.80 10.74 12.16
N ALA A 653 29.07 11.75 11.68
CA ALA A 653 29.11 13.10 12.22
C ALA A 653 28.69 13.12 13.70
N GLY A 654 27.67 12.36 14.08
CA GLY A 654 27.23 12.23 15.47
C GLY A 654 28.25 11.55 16.36
N LEU A 655 28.89 10.49 15.86
CA LEU A 655 30.02 9.85 16.57
C LEU A 655 31.19 10.82 16.72
N ALA A 656 31.54 11.64 15.71
CA ALA A 656 32.58 12.65 15.78
C ALA A 656 32.26 13.77 16.78
N ALA A 657 31.01 14.07 17.03
CA ALA A 657 30.60 15.05 18.05
C ALA A 657 31.01 14.64 19.46
N GLY A 658 31.20 13.33 19.75
CA GLY A 658 31.65 12.81 21.03
C GLY A 658 33.08 13.28 21.41
N PRO A 659 34.14 12.92 20.68
CA PRO A 659 35.48 13.37 20.96
C PRO A 659 35.65 14.89 20.88
N LEU A 660 34.94 15.56 19.96
CA LEU A 660 34.88 17.04 19.90
C LEU A 660 34.25 17.58 21.19
N GLY A 661 33.19 16.97 21.70
CA GLY A 661 32.56 17.33 22.96
C GLY A 661 33.47 17.19 24.16
N VAL A 662 34.21 16.06 24.26
CA VAL A 662 35.19 15.83 25.32
C VAL A 662 36.28 16.92 25.28
N LEU A 663 36.83 17.19 24.08
CA LEU A 663 37.84 18.22 23.90
C LEU A 663 37.31 19.60 24.30
N LEU A 664 36.05 19.92 23.92
CA LEU A 664 35.39 21.17 24.26
C LEU A 664 35.24 21.34 25.80
N LEU A 665 34.81 20.30 26.48
CA LEU A 665 34.67 20.29 27.95
C LEU A 665 36.01 20.54 28.63
N TRP A 666 37.08 19.87 28.16
CA TRP A 666 38.44 20.06 28.67
C TRP A 666 38.95 21.48 28.42
N LEU A 667 38.80 22.02 27.19
CA LEU A 667 39.22 23.39 26.86
C LEU A 667 38.45 24.44 27.68
N THR A 668 37.16 24.19 27.91
CA THR A 668 36.32 25.10 28.71
C THR A 668 36.77 25.09 30.19
N ALA A 669 37.04 23.91 30.76
CA ALA A 669 37.54 23.78 32.09
C ALA A 669 38.90 24.48 32.26
N LYS A 670 39.84 24.27 31.31
CA LYS A 670 41.15 24.92 31.27
C LYS A 670 41.04 26.45 31.20
N ALA A 671 40.14 26.96 30.31
CA ALA A 671 39.94 28.40 30.17
C ALA A 671 39.36 29.04 31.45
N ARG A 672 38.44 28.36 32.15
CA ARG A 672 37.89 28.84 33.43
C ARG A 672 38.91 28.89 34.55
N MET A 673 39.93 28.02 34.53
CA MET A 673 41.03 28.07 35.50
C MET A 673 42.00 29.25 35.23
N GLN A 674 42.09 29.73 34.01
CA GLN A 674 43.01 30.80 33.61
C GLN A 674 42.38 32.20 33.67
N THR A 675 41.09 32.30 33.34
CA THR A 675 40.32 33.57 33.28
C THR A 675 38.86 33.37 33.66
N PRO A 676 38.25 34.29 34.42
CA PRO A 676 36.81 34.23 34.68
C PRO A 676 36.04 34.45 33.40
N LEU A 677 35.31 33.42 32.96
CA LEU A 677 34.42 33.50 31.79
C LEU A 677 33.02 33.95 32.21
N PRO A 678 32.32 34.76 31.41
CA PRO A 678 30.92 35.06 31.64
C PRO A 678 30.09 33.76 31.75
N ILE A 679 29.14 33.72 32.69
CA ILE A 679 28.33 32.51 32.99
C ILE A 679 27.64 31.98 31.71
N GLY A 680 27.01 32.85 30.91
CA GLY A 680 26.34 32.41 29.68
C GLY A 680 27.30 31.80 28.65
N VAL A 681 28.52 32.30 28.51
CA VAL A 681 29.54 31.71 27.63
C VAL A 681 29.98 30.33 28.13
N SER A 682 30.29 30.24 29.43
CA SER A 682 30.68 28.96 30.04
C SER A 682 29.59 27.91 29.91
N LEU A 683 28.36 28.29 30.21
CA LEU A 683 27.18 27.38 30.11
C LEU A 683 26.95 26.91 28.68
N GLY A 684 27.01 27.81 27.69
CA GLY A 684 26.87 27.43 26.27
C GLY A 684 27.92 26.43 25.80
N LEU A 685 29.19 26.65 26.14
CA LEU A 685 30.28 25.74 25.80
C LEU A 685 30.14 24.36 26.50
N LEU A 686 29.77 24.36 27.79
CA LEU A 686 29.57 23.12 28.55
C LEU A 686 28.36 22.33 28.03
N LEU A 687 27.24 22.98 27.74
CA LEU A 687 26.05 22.33 27.20
C LEU A 687 26.31 21.71 25.82
N THR A 688 26.98 22.48 24.92
CA THR A 688 27.35 21.98 23.59
C THR A 688 28.29 20.75 23.70
N GLY A 689 29.30 20.80 24.58
CA GLY A 689 30.22 19.70 24.79
C GLY A 689 29.54 18.46 25.38
N ALA A 690 28.72 18.64 26.41
CA ALA A 690 27.96 17.55 27.02
C ALA A 690 26.96 16.92 26.01
N ALA A 691 26.27 17.75 25.21
CA ALA A 691 25.36 17.26 24.17
C ALA A 691 26.11 16.44 23.11
N GLY A 692 27.35 16.84 22.73
CA GLY A 692 28.15 16.08 21.78
C GLY A 692 28.55 14.68 22.30
N VAL A 693 28.99 14.61 23.55
CA VAL A 693 29.33 13.31 24.18
C VAL A 693 28.07 12.42 24.28
N ALA A 694 26.98 13.01 24.70
CA ALA A 694 25.75 12.26 24.90
C ALA A 694 25.10 11.84 23.56
N LEU A 695 25.22 12.62 22.48
CA LEU A 695 24.76 12.20 21.14
C LEU A 695 25.56 10.99 20.65
N ALA A 696 26.88 11.00 20.79
CA ALA A 696 27.71 9.86 20.39
C ALA A 696 27.35 8.59 21.17
N ALA A 697 27.12 8.73 22.49
CA ALA A 697 26.64 7.63 23.32
C ALA A 697 25.26 7.14 22.91
N TRP A 698 24.35 8.05 22.57
CA TRP A 698 23.00 7.73 22.09
C TRP A 698 23.04 6.93 20.78
N ILE A 699 23.85 7.36 19.79
CA ILE A 699 24.04 6.65 18.53
C ILE A 699 24.56 5.23 18.78
N ALA A 700 25.51 5.06 19.69
CA ALA A 700 26.06 3.75 20.01
C ALA A 700 25.06 2.84 20.73
N VAL A 701 24.35 3.36 21.73
CA VAL A 701 23.37 2.59 22.54
C VAL A 701 22.18 2.15 21.71
N TRP A 702 21.69 3.03 20.82
CA TRP A 702 20.51 2.73 19.99
C TRP A 702 20.84 1.97 18.71
N GLY A 703 22.11 1.71 18.40
CA GLY A 703 22.48 0.90 17.25
C GLY A 703 22.53 1.64 15.91
N PHE A 704 22.68 2.98 15.92
CA PHE A 704 22.93 3.75 14.69
C PHE A 704 24.43 3.73 14.31
N LEU A 705 25.12 2.64 14.59
CA LEU A 705 26.55 2.51 14.29
C LEU A 705 26.73 2.24 12.78
N PRO A 706 27.67 2.94 12.11
CA PRO A 706 27.89 2.84 10.66
C PRO A 706 28.81 1.67 10.25
N PHE A 707 28.87 0.61 11.05
CA PHE A 707 29.79 -0.52 10.85
C PHE A 707 29.04 -1.82 10.63
#